data_755ab84413f580180cb12deeea85d498
#
_entry.id   755ab84413f580180cb12deeea85d498
#
_cell.length_a   1.000
_cell.length_b   1.000
_cell.length_c   1.000
_cell.angle_alpha   90.00
_cell.angle_beta   90.00
_cell.angle_gamma   90.00
#
_symmetry.space_group_name_H-M   'P 1'
#
loop_
_entity.id
_entity.type
_entity.pdbx_description
1 polymer ?
#
loop_
_entity_poly.entity_id
_entity_poly.type
_entity_poly.pdbx_seq_one_letter_code
_entity_poly.pdbx_strand_id
1 'polypeptide(L)'
;MRTVLRAVAAAALLSCVTVGTAPAVGALPTEPAARGQSRERSPVSLVLGQVTPKTAGPTGAQSKITLTGTVENRSGQALPGLSVRLRTSAQRMTSRNQLAQYAAGQPSWLQGRPAQKPLPQAAGAGGKAPFSLGTTTTAIGLQSFGVYPIGVEVVNQAGQVLAGVNTFITFVGKQRDFKALSVGWVWPMVDRQHRATDDTFLDDRLATDLAPGGRLSGLVDAAQQTNTPVTWSIDPALIDDVQTMAAGPYRVKGPRSTESTRKPKSTVAATWLNSLKTASRTDPYSVLPYADPDAVALVRNKMSNHLGIAYANSSVASQALGRPPVQMAWPPSGMAGPDTLNELSKLGRLGNGTFLMSSAAFADPTQGYTPSATTRLQTKEGPKRTVVYDETLNRIVSADTRSPGAAVLAEQRFLAETAMITAEAPVLARSLVIVPDRRWNPSPAFAKNLLNYTAKADWMAETPLDRIANAAPQQRVYRNYPDEMEAYELGKSYLDRVAEISRRAARFSSVMVEPVTMTYRRAVLRMESTAWRGRNYKRAVMARQALSERLDSDIGKVRIITTGNSRVSLAGSSGRIPITVVNDLPNQAIRVRLEVVPENSARLQIGRRDEQDEVIELAPGQKQTRGIPVRAAGNGNVRVNVRLRSDDNRAFHSKVITVRVTGYGQLALLITGGGLAVLFVGVGVRAMRARRRRKAEAAGDGSTGVEPAATGEPGGPSTGSGPAPFGPPSGGRPGDTAMAPAPSGPPGSIPPSGPAGDTAADGPGVPPEAAGDPDRTTGRHRSGNSH
;
A
#
# COMPACT_ATOMS: atom_id res chain seq x y z
N MET A 1 7.44 -45.97 -63.05
CA MET A 1 6.69 -45.43 -64.25
C MET A 1 5.45 -44.71 -63.69
N ARG A 2 5.48 -43.44 -63.91
CA ARG A 2 4.32 -42.63 -64.32
C ARG A 2 3.07 -42.74 -63.43
N THR A 3 2.82 -41.72 -62.78
CA THR A 3 2.22 -40.38 -63.08
C THR A 3 0.71 -40.37 -62.95
N VAL A 4 0.27 -39.41 -62.12
CA VAL A 4 -0.74 -38.41 -62.45
C VAL A 4 -2.18 -38.66 -61.92
N LEU A 5 -2.56 -37.78 -61.10
CA LEU A 5 -3.67 -36.80 -61.14
C LEU A 5 -5.09 -37.11 -60.62
N ARG A 6 -5.48 -36.21 -59.68
CA ARG A 6 -6.79 -35.53 -59.62
C ARG A 6 -8.01 -36.33 -59.26
N ALA A 7 -8.85 -35.89 -58.48
CA ALA A 7 -9.50 -34.70 -57.97
C ALA A 7 -10.89 -35.07 -57.45
N VAL A 8 -11.29 -34.44 -56.36
CA VAL A 8 -12.65 -33.95 -56.05
C VAL A 8 -13.84 -34.91 -56.09
N ALA A 9 -14.45 -35.13 -54.94
CA ALA A 9 -15.90 -34.94 -54.78
C ALA A 9 -16.27 -34.80 -53.29
N ALA A 10 -16.90 -33.70 -52.98
CA ALA A 10 -17.53 -33.42 -51.70
C ALA A 10 -18.78 -34.28 -51.54
N ALA A 11 -19.00 -34.82 -50.36
CA ALA A 11 -20.32 -35.26 -49.94
C ALA A 11 -20.51 -34.82 -48.49
N ALA A 12 -21.42 -33.87 -48.30
CA ALA A 12 -21.91 -33.41 -47.03
C ALA A 12 -22.68 -34.49 -46.32
N LEU A 13 -22.31 -34.81 -45.10
CA LEU A 13 -23.20 -35.49 -44.13
C LEU A 13 -23.42 -34.54 -42.97
N LEU A 14 -24.62 -33.98 -42.91
CA LEU A 14 -25.20 -33.23 -41.83
C LEU A 14 -25.35 -34.16 -40.62
N SER A 15 -24.50 -34.01 -39.64
CA SER A 15 -24.79 -34.51 -38.30
C SER A 15 -25.07 -33.31 -37.40
N CYS A 16 -26.35 -33.11 -37.08
CA CYS A 16 -26.81 -32.16 -36.09
C CYS A 16 -26.27 -32.57 -34.70
N VAL A 17 -25.18 -31.95 -34.25
CA VAL A 17 -24.81 -31.91 -32.85
C VAL A 17 -25.34 -30.60 -32.30
N THR A 18 -26.41 -30.69 -31.52
CA THR A 18 -26.89 -29.59 -30.70
C THR A 18 -25.85 -29.31 -29.59
N VAL A 19 -24.94 -28.40 -29.89
CA VAL A 19 -24.09 -27.84 -28.86
C VAL A 19 -24.94 -26.83 -28.08
N GLY A 20 -25.33 -27.22 -26.87
CA GLY A 20 -25.94 -26.29 -25.93
C GLY A 20 -24.95 -25.14 -25.64
N THR A 21 -25.34 -23.94 -26.02
CA THR A 21 -24.63 -22.72 -25.71
C THR A 21 -24.73 -22.47 -24.22
N ALA A 22 -23.67 -22.80 -23.47
CA ALA A 22 -23.49 -22.29 -22.12
C ALA A 22 -23.44 -20.75 -22.19
N PRO A 23 -24.17 -20.04 -21.32
CA PRO A 23 -24.11 -18.60 -21.29
C PRO A 23 -22.71 -18.17 -20.89
N ALA A 24 -22.13 -17.29 -21.68
CA ALA A 24 -20.81 -16.72 -21.39
C ALA A 24 -20.81 -16.03 -20.01
N VAL A 25 -20.06 -16.57 -19.08
CA VAL A 25 -19.75 -15.93 -17.81
C VAL A 25 -19.02 -14.62 -18.14
N GLY A 26 -19.63 -13.49 -17.77
CA GLY A 26 -19.07 -12.17 -18.02
C GLY A 26 -17.69 -12.01 -17.42
N ALA A 27 -16.67 -12.02 -18.25
CA ALA A 27 -15.31 -11.69 -17.87
C ALA A 27 -15.29 -10.25 -17.35
N LEU A 28 -14.66 -10.04 -16.20
CA LEU A 28 -14.31 -8.70 -15.71
C LEU A 28 -13.49 -8.00 -16.81
N PRO A 29 -13.84 -6.77 -17.21
CA PRO A 29 -13.09 -6.10 -18.26
C PRO A 29 -11.81 -5.48 -17.72
N THR A 30 -10.72 -6.24 -17.76
CA THR A 30 -9.50 -5.67 -18.27
C THR A 30 -9.60 -5.84 -19.77
N GLU A 31 -9.82 -4.74 -20.49
CA GLU A 31 -9.75 -4.80 -21.95
C GLU A 31 -8.50 -5.58 -22.34
N PRO A 32 -8.62 -6.74 -23.01
CA PRO A 32 -7.56 -7.21 -23.85
C PRO A 32 -7.41 -6.12 -24.90
N ALA A 33 -6.24 -5.59 -25.07
CA ALA A 33 -5.93 -4.78 -26.23
C ALA A 33 -6.45 -5.54 -27.46
N ALA A 34 -7.57 -5.11 -27.99
CA ALA A 34 -8.15 -5.65 -29.20
C ALA A 34 -7.11 -5.49 -30.28
N ARG A 35 -6.43 -6.59 -30.63
CA ARG A 35 -5.62 -6.65 -31.81
C ARG A 35 -6.55 -6.43 -33.02
N GLY A 36 -6.45 -5.27 -33.57
CA GLY A 36 -6.57 -4.96 -34.98
C GLY A 36 -7.74 -5.57 -35.74
N GLN A 37 -8.95 -5.10 -35.47
CA GLN A 37 -9.72 -4.57 -36.56
C GLN A 37 -9.57 -3.05 -36.45
N SER A 38 -8.98 -2.45 -37.43
CA SER A 38 -8.99 -1.02 -37.66
C SER A 38 -10.47 -0.63 -37.80
N ARG A 39 -11.13 -0.28 -36.65
CA ARG A 39 -12.32 0.57 -36.72
C ARG A 39 -11.79 1.82 -37.40
N GLU A 40 -12.10 1.97 -38.67
CA GLU A 40 -11.91 3.23 -39.40
C GLU A 40 -12.42 4.31 -38.42
N ARG A 41 -11.54 5.19 -38.05
CA ARG A 41 -11.90 6.27 -37.13
C ARG A 41 -13.02 7.00 -37.83
N SER A 42 -14.21 7.01 -37.21
CA SER A 42 -15.34 7.77 -37.75
C SER A 42 -14.83 9.15 -38.20
N PRO A 43 -15.12 9.57 -39.44
CA PRO A 43 -14.68 10.86 -39.95
C PRO A 43 -15.20 12.04 -39.13
N VAL A 44 -16.18 11.79 -38.27
CA VAL A 44 -16.84 12.77 -37.43
C VAL A 44 -16.81 12.33 -35.98
N SER A 45 -16.43 13.23 -35.08
CA SER A 45 -16.57 13.08 -33.63
C SER A 45 -17.87 13.68 -33.16
N LEU A 46 -18.65 12.93 -32.41
CA LEU A 46 -19.91 13.37 -31.78
C LEU A 46 -19.78 13.24 -30.26
N VAL A 47 -19.88 14.36 -29.56
CA VAL A 47 -19.82 14.41 -28.09
C VAL A 47 -21.14 14.93 -27.53
N LEU A 48 -21.84 14.10 -26.73
CA LEU A 48 -23.03 14.50 -26.01
C LEU A 48 -22.62 15.28 -24.73
N GLY A 49 -22.97 16.55 -24.65
CA GLY A 49 -22.59 17.42 -23.54
C GLY A 49 -23.60 17.43 -22.39
N GLN A 50 -24.89 17.37 -22.72
CA GLN A 50 -25.96 17.40 -21.71
C GLN A 50 -27.26 16.78 -22.21
N VAL A 51 -28.03 16.17 -21.30
CA VAL A 51 -29.41 15.78 -21.44
C VAL A 51 -30.23 16.50 -20.36
N THR A 52 -31.25 17.24 -20.75
CA THR A 52 -32.09 18.03 -19.84
C THR A 52 -33.56 17.81 -20.17
N PRO A 53 -34.41 17.46 -19.20
CA PRO A 53 -34.07 17.09 -17.84
C PRO A 53 -33.31 15.75 -17.77
N LYS A 54 -32.69 15.42 -16.64
CA LYS A 54 -32.04 14.11 -16.45
C LYS A 54 -33.07 12.96 -16.45
N THR A 55 -34.27 13.24 -15.95
CA THR A 55 -35.43 12.35 -15.95
C THR A 55 -36.65 13.10 -16.49
N ALA A 56 -37.37 12.48 -17.39
CA ALA A 56 -38.54 13.10 -18.05
C ALA A 56 -39.83 12.85 -17.26
N GLY A 57 -40.74 13.78 -17.37
CA GLY A 57 -42.08 13.71 -16.80
C GLY A 57 -43.17 14.12 -17.77
N PRO A 58 -44.44 13.99 -17.42
CA PRO A 58 -45.57 14.22 -18.32
C PRO A 58 -45.86 15.70 -18.58
N THR A 59 -45.45 16.62 -17.71
CA THR A 59 -45.82 18.03 -17.76
C THR A 59 -44.68 18.98 -17.38
N GLY A 60 -44.83 20.27 -17.66
CA GLY A 60 -43.90 21.33 -17.29
C GLY A 60 -42.51 21.20 -17.94
N ALA A 61 -41.49 21.62 -17.23
CA ALA A 61 -40.10 21.55 -17.67
C ALA A 61 -39.65 20.10 -17.90
N GLN A 62 -40.19 19.15 -17.15
CA GLN A 62 -39.88 17.72 -17.26
C GLN A 62 -40.38 17.09 -18.57
N SER A 63 -41.35 17.68 -19.27
CA SER A 63 -41.84 17.18 -20.55
C SER A 63 -41.02 17.65 -21.75
N LYS A 64 -40.12 18.63 -21.57
CA LYS A 64 -39.29 19.23 -22.65
C LYS A 64 -37.90 18.64 -22.58
N ILE A 65 -37.59 17.69 -23.47
CA ILE A 65 -36.30 16.99 -23.50
C ILE A 65 -35.37 17.73 -24.47
N THR A 66 -34.22 18.14 -24.01
CA THR A 66 -33.19 18.81 -24.80
C THR A 66 -31.84 18.07 -24.66
N LEU A 67 -31.24 17.75 -25.80
CA LEU A 67 -29.92 17.18 -25.90
C LEU A 67 -28.96 18.21 -26.52
N THR A 68 -27.89 18.52 -25.85
CA THR A 68 -26.84 19.44 -26.37
C THR A 68 -25.51 18.71 -26.49
N GLY A 69 -24.67 19.21 -27.38
CA GLY A 69 -23.34 18.60 -27.57
C GLY A 69 -22.53 19.31 -28.65
N THR A 70 -21.52 18.63 -29.14
CA THR A 70 -20.59 19.17 -30.14
C THR A 70 -20.31 18.11 -31.21
N VAL A 71 -20.26 18.50 -32.46
CA VAL A 71 -19.84 17.71 -33.60
C VAL A 71 -18.57 18.31 -34.17
N GLU A 72 -17.60 17.49 -34.54
CA GLU A 72 -16.29 17.89 -35.08
C GLU A 72 -15.96 17.00 -36.28
N ASN A 73 -15.70 17.59 -37.42
CA ASN A 73 -15.21 16.89 -38.61
C ASN A 73 -13.70 16.63 -38.44
N ARG A 74 -13.34 15.35 -38.35
CA ARG A 74 -11.94 14.88 -38.18
C ARG A 74 -11.36 14.22 -39.43
N SER A 75 -12.11 14.25 -40.55
CA SER A 75 -11.70 13.55 -41.78
C SER A 75 -10.55 14.23 -42.52
N GLY A 76 -10.22 15.48 -42.21
CA GLY A 76 -9.26 16.27 -42.94
C GLY A 76 -9.81 16.81 -44.28
N GLN A 77 -11.07 16.51 -44.64
CA GLN A 77 -11.77 16.96 -45.87
C GLN A 77 -13.09 17.63 -45.51
N ALA A 78 -13.64 18.38 -46.46
CA ALA A 78 -14.96 18.94 -46.31
C ALA A 78 -16.01 17.82 -46.42
N LEU A 79 -17.00 17.84 -45.51
CA LEU A 79 -18.14 16.94 -45.47
C LEU A 79 -19.43 17.77 -45.65
N PRO A 80 -19.83 18.09 -46.88
CA PRO A 80 -21.01 18.94 -47.11
C PRO A 80 -22.29 18.26 -46.63
N GLY A 81 -23.29 19.07 -46.27
CA GLY A 81 -24.63 18.61 -45.90
C GLY A 81 -24.70 17.88 -44.56
N LEU A 82 -23.68 18.07 -43.70
CA LEU A 82 -23.72 17.50 -42.34
C LEU A 82 -24.97 17.99 -41.59
N SER A 83 -25.68 17.06 -40.98
CA SER A 83 -26.82 17.32 -40.12
C SER A 83 -26.76 16.45 -38.88
N VAL A 84 -27.25 16.97 -37.75
CA VAL A 84 -27.44 16.19 -36.53
C VAL A 84 -28.93 15.90 -36.36
N ARG A 85 -29.29 14.66 -36.02
CA ARG A 85 -30.69 14.26 -35.81
C ARG A 85 -30.85 13.54 -34.47
N LEU A 86 -32.02 13.76 -33.86
CA LEU A 86 -32.46 13.03 -32.69
C LEU A 86 -33.21 11.77 -33.14
N ARG A 87 -32.91 10.65 -32.52
CA ARG A 87 -33.61 9.36 -32.74
C ARG A 87 -34.29 8.97 -31.43
N THR A 88 -35.51 8.50 -31.51
CA THR A 88 -36.36 8.14 -30.35
C THR A 88 -37.17 6.88 -30.58
N SER A 89 -37.62 6.27 -29.51
CA SER A 89 -38.62 5.19 -29.56
C SER A 89 -39.69 5.45 -28.49
N ALA A 90 -40.96 5.19 -28.89
CA ALA A 90 -42.08 5.15 -27.96
C ALA A 90 -42.13 3.83 -27.14
N GLN A 91 -41.33 2.83 -27.56
CA GLN A 91 -41.31 1.55 -26.88
C GLN A 91 -40.33 1.61 -25.72
N ARG A 92 -40.80 1.31 -24.51
CA ARG A 92 -39.93 1.16 -23.34
C ARG A 92 -39.11 -0.10 -23.45
N MET A 93 -37.90 -0.04 -22.89
CA MET A 93 -37.09 -1.23 -22.71
C MET A 93 -37.65 -2.12 -21.62
N THR A 94 -37.48 -3.43 -21.73
CA THR A 94 -38.08 -4.42 -20.85
C THR A 94 -37.06 -5.23 -20.01
N SER A 95 -35.78 -5.08 -20.29
CA SER A 95 -34.75 -5.80 -19.53
C SER A 95 -33.40 -5.05 -19.50
N ARG A 96 -32.61 -5.35 -18.49
CA ARG A 96 -31.23 -4.86 -18.35
C ARG A 96 -30.35 -5.31 -19.51
N ASN A 97 -30.60 -6.50 -20.07
CA ASN A 97 -29.87 -6.98 -21.23
C ASN A 97 -30.14 -6.10 -22.48
N GLN A 98 -31.37 -5.68 -22.71
CA GLN A 98 -31.67 -4.73 -23.77
C GLN A 98 -30.96 -3.39 -23.58
N LEU A 99 -30.90 -2.89 -22.34
CA LEU A 99 -30.10 -1.70 -22.03
C LEU A 99 -28.63 -1.89 -22.41
N ALA A 100 -28.04 -3.03 -22.04
CA ALA A 100 -26.64 -3.34 -22.32
C ALA A 100 -26.37 -3.44 -23.83
N GLN A 101 -27.21 -4.15 -24.58
CA GLN A 101 -27.10 -4.30 -26.03
C GLN A 101 -27.23 -2.95 -26.75
N TYR A 102 -28.18 -2.12 -26.35
CA TYR A 102 -28.38 -0.80 -26.94
C TYR A 102 -27.20 0.13 -26.64
N ALA A 103 -26.68 0.14 -25.40
CA ALA A 103 -25.48 0.90 -25.04
C ALA A 103 -24.24 0.44 -25.81
N ALA A 104 -24.13 -0.83 -26.15
CA ALA A 104 -23.06 -1.40 -26.97
C ALA A 104 -23.19 -1.09 -28.47
N GLY A 105 -24.22 -0.35 -28.90
CA GLY A 105 -24.42 0.06 -30.29
C GLY A 105 -25.04 -1.01 -31.17
N GLN A 106 -25.71 -2.03 -30.60
CA GLN A 106 -26.45 -3.00 -31.39
C GLN A 106 -27.67 -2.35 -32.06
N PRO A 107 -28.21 -2.96 -33.16
CA PRO A 107 -29.23 -2.35 -34.02
C PRO A 107 -30.40 -1.79 -33.23
N SER A 108 -30.78 -0.59 -33.56
CA SER A 108 -31.67 0.21 -32.75
C SER A 108 -33.12 0.01 -33.04
N TRP A 109 -33.91 -0.03 -32.01
CA TRP A 109 -35.39 0.12 -32.06
C TRP A 109 -35.82 1.58 -32.24
N LEU A 110 -34.89 2.47 -32.66
CA LEU A 110 -35.16 3.89 -32.83
C LEU A 110 -35.87 4.19 -34.13
N GLN A 111 -37.17 4.40 -34.10
CA GLN A 111 -38.01 4.69 -35.25
C GLN A 111 -38.28 6.20 -35.44
N GLY A 112 -38.46 6.92 -34.33
CA GLY A 112 -38.75 8.35 -34.32
C GLY A 112 -37.57 9.24 -34.74
N ARG A 113 -37.88 10.33 -35.44
CA ARG A 113 -36.94 11.40 -35.82
C ARG A 113 -37.52 12.77 -35.51
N PRO A 114 -37.77 13.10 -34.21
CA PRO A 114 -38.52 14.31 -33.83
C PRO A 114 -37.80 15.62 -34.12
N ALA A 115 -36.48 15.61 -34.28
CA ALA A 115 -35.69 16.80 -34.54
C ALA A 115 -34.45 16.50 -35.40
N GLN A 116 -34.17 17.38 -36.37
CA GLN A 116 -32.95 17.40 -37.14
C GLN A 116 -32.49 18.83 -37.38
N LYS A 117 -31.18 19.08 -37.37
CA LYS A 117 -30.60 20.39 -37.62
C LYS A 117 -29.36 20.28 -38.51
N PRO A 118 -29.20 21.14 -39.53
CA PRO A 118 -27.98 21.24 -40.31
C PRO A 118 -26.82 21.80 -39.48
N LEU A 119 -25.61 21.40 -39.78
CA LEU A 119 -24.35 21.78 -39.09
C LEU A 119 -23.33 22.36 -40.10
N PRO A 120 -23.59 23.51 -40.72
CA PRO A 120 -22.72 24.06 -41.75
C PRO A 120 -21.30 24.38 -41.24
N GLN A 121 -21.17 24.81 -39.96
CA GLN A 121 -19.87 25.12 -39.35
C GLN A 121 -19.01 23.88 -39.14
N ALA A 122 -19.55 22.70 -39.03
CA ALA A 122 -18.84 21.44 -38.92
C ALA A 122 -18.48 20.83 -40.31
N ALA A 123 -18.96 21.39 -41.40
CA ALA A 123 -18.79 20.83 -42.75
C ALA A 123 -17.34 20.93 -43.27
N GLY A 124 -16.58 21.98 -42.93
CA GLY A 124 -15.19 22.13 -43.29
C GLY A 124 -14.26 21.14 -42.60
N ALA A 125 -13.05 20.93 -43.16
CA ALA A 125 -12.02 20.12 -42.54
C ALA A 125 -11.63 20.72 -41.15
N GLY A 126 -11.68 19.90 -40.09
CA GLY A 126 -11.48 20.37 -38.69
C GLY A 126 -12.61 21.23 -38.15
N GLY A 127 -13.71 21.43 -38.92
CA GLY A 127 -14.85 22.23 -38.50
C GLY A 127 -15.56 21.67 -37.27
N LYS A 128 -15.99 22.57 -36.39
CA LYS A 128 -16.65 22.24 -35.12
C LYS A 128 -17.91 23.05 -34.94
N ALA A 129 -19.01 22.38 -34.56
CA ALA A 129 -20.28 23.02 -34.33
C ALA A 129 -20.96 22.49 -33.06
N PRO A 130 -21.50 23.39 -32.19
CA PRO A 130 -22.40 22.96 -31.14
C PRO A 130 -23.76 22.62 -31.73
N PHE A 131 -24.48 21.73 -31.07
CA PHE A 131 -25.87 21.43 -31.41
C PHE A 131 -26.76 21.48 -30.16
N SER A 132 -28.05 21.72 -30.44
CA SER A 132 -29.15 21.59 -29.47
C SER A 132 -30.38 21.01 -30.20
N LEU A 133 -30.82 19.82 -29.76
CA LEU A 133 -31.96 19.11 -30.28
C LEU A 133 -33.03 19.00 -29.21
N GLY A 134 -34.24 19.46 -29.47
CA GLY A 134 -35.35 19.45 -28.54
C GLY A 134 -36.48 18.56 -29.00
N THR A 135 -37.22 17.98 -28.08
CA THR A 135 -38.47 17.25 -28.29
C THR A 135 -39.33 17.29 -27.02
N THR A 136 -40.47 16.71 -27.04
CA THR A 136 -41.34 16.56 -25.86
C THR A 136 -41.66 15.11 -25.59
N THR A 137 -42.02 14.79 -24.35
CA THR A 137 -42.48 13.44 -23.97
C THR A 137 -43.69 13.01 -24.74
N THR A 138 -44.58 13.95 -25.02
CA THR A 138 -45.77 13.69 -25.86
C THR A 138 -45.39 13.39 -27.33
N ALA A 139 -44.46 14.13 -27.91
CA ALA A 139 -44.01 13.92 -29.29
C ALA A 139 -43.28 12.58 -29.47
N ILE A 140 -42.65 12.06 -28.43
CA ILE A 140 -42.05 10.72 -28.42
C ILE A 140 -43.10 9.65 -28.16
N GLY A 141 -44.20 9.97 -27.45
CA GLY A 141 -45.24 9.01 -27.04
C GLY A 141 -44.91 8.30 -25.71
N LEU A 142 -44.20 8.97 -24.76
CA LEU A 142 -43.87 8.40 -23.44
C LEU A 142 -45.12 8.40 -22.55
N GLN A 143 -45.55 7.24 -22.05
CA GLN A 143 -46.81 7.09 -21.31
C GLN A 143 -46.60 6.48 -19.90
N SER A 144 -45.77 5.48 -19.77
CA SER A 144 -45.61 4.70 -18.51
C SER A 144 -44.21 4.80 -17.95
N PHE A 145 -44.10 4.61 -16.64
CA PHE A 145 -42.80 4.53 -15.97
C PHE A 145 -41.89 3.50 -16.67
N GLY A 146 -40.66 3.92 -16.93
CA GLY A 146 -39.67 3.04 -17.55
C GLY A 146 -38.57 3.80 -18.29
N VAL A 147 -37.74 3.02 -18.95
CA VAL A 147 -36.57 3.48 -19.68
C VAL A 147 -36.82 3.43 -21.17
N TYR A 148 -36.54 4.51 -21.84
CA TYR A 148 -36.73 4.66 -23.28
C TYR A 148 -35.38 4.95 -23.95
N PRO A 149 -35.07 4.27 -25.08
CA PRO A 149 -33.86 4.53 -25.81
C PRO A 149 -33.98 5.84 -26.59
N ILE A 150 -32.95 6.66 -26.52
CA ILE A 150 -32.76 7.84 -27.34
C ILE A 150 -31.35 7.85 -27.93
N GLY A 151 -31.18 8.43 -29.12
CA GLY A 151 -29.85 8.52 -29.72
C GLY A 151 -29.70 9.82 -30.52
N VAL A 152 -28.47 10.22 -30.69
CA VAL A 152 -28.06 11.33 -31.55
C VAL A 152 -27.19 10.78 -32.67
N GLU A 153 -27.53 11.10 -33.89
CA GLU A 153 -26.78 10.68 -35.08
C GLU A 153 -26.33 11.91 -35.88
N VAL A 154 -25.11 11.85 -36.43
CA VAL A 154 -24.63 12.79 -37.44
C VAL A 154 -24.73 12.08 -38.80
N VAL A 155 -25.39 12.74 -39.75
CA VAL A 155 -25.60 12.19 -41.06
C VAL A 155 -25.06 13.13 -42.15
N ASN A 156 -24.67 12.57 -43.29
CA ASN A 156 -24.32 13.34 -44.46
C ASN A 156 -25.57 13.69 -45.29
N GLN A 157 -25.37 14.36 -46.41
CA GLN A 157 -26.45 14.72 -47.34
C GLN A 157 -27.22 13.52 -47.89
N ALA A 158 -26.59 12.35 -48.04
CA ALA A 158 -27.23 11.11 -48.47
C ALA A 158 -27.97 10.38 -47.33
N GLY A 159 -28.00 10.93 -46.13
CA GLY A 159 -28.65 10.33 -44.97
C GLY A 159 -27.85 9.19 -44.29
N GLN A 160 -26.61 8.93 -44.75
CA GLN A 160 -25.74 7.92 -44.13
C GLN A 160 -25.29 8.39 -42.76
N VAL A 161 -25.27 7.51 -41.76
CA VAL A 161 -24.82 7.78 -40.39
C VAL A 161 -23.30 7.75 -40.37
N LEU A 162 -22.70 8.88 -40.07
CA LEU A 162 -21.24 9.03 -39.91
C LEU A 162 -20.79 8.85 -38.46
N ALA A 163 -21.60 9.25 -37.48
CA ALA A 163 -21.38 9.04 -36.07
C ALA A 163 -22.69 8.92 -35.32
N GLY A 164 -22.71 8.15 -34.23
CA GLY A 164 -23.89 7.99 -33.40
C GLY A 164 -23.53 7.82 -31.94
N VAL A 165 -24.40 8.33 -31.06
CA VAL A 165 -24.32 8.13 -29.61
C VAL A 165 -25.67 7.66 -29.11
N ASN A 166 -25.67 6.49 -28.47
CA ASN A 166 -26.86 5.90 -27.85
C ASN A 166 -26.89 6.32 -26.37
N THR A 167 -28.05 6.72 -25.90
CA THR A 167 -28.30 7.05 -24.50
C THR A 167 -29.76 6.74 -24.13
N PHE A 168 -30.18 7.13 -22.96
CA PHE A 168 -31.48 6.76 -22.40
C PHE A 168 -32.18 8.00 -21.84
N ILE A 169 -33.49 7.92 -21.74
CA ILE A 169 -34.29 8.80 -20.95
C ILE A 169 -35.22 7.96 -20.05
N THR A 170 -35.19 8.20 -18.76
CA THR A 170 -36.14 7.62 -17.83
C THR A 170 -37.34 8.52 -17.74
N PHE A 171 -38.53 7.95 -17.93
CA PHE A 171 -39.78 8.67 -17.81
C PHE A 171 -40.52 8.26 -16.53
N VAL A 172 -41.01 9.24 -15.79
CA VAL A 172 -41.81 9.06 -14.56
C VAL A 172 -43.18 9.68 -14.81
N GLY A 173 -44.22 8.85 -14.80
CA GLY A 173 -45.61 9.29 -14.99
C GLY A 173 -46.17 10.04 -13.78
N LYS A 174 -47.39 10.53 -13.89
CA LYS A 174 -48.08 11.17 -12.75
C LYS A 174 -48.38 10.17 -11.63
N GLN A 175 -48.78 8.96 -11.98
CA GLN A 175 -48.97 7.86 -11.02
C GLN A 175 -47.65 7.13 -10.79
N ARG A 176 -47.38 6.80 -9.55
CA ARG A 176 -46.19 6.08 -9.13
C ARG A 176 -46.58 4.66 -8.72
N ASP A 177 -46.77 3.83 -9.70
CA ASP A 177 -47.15 2.42 -9.50
C ASP A 177 -45.94 1.52 -9.21
N PHE A 178 -45.04 2.02 -8.38
CA PHE A 178 -43.83 1.28 -7.97
C PHE A 178 -43.41 1.61 -6.54
N LYS A 179 -42.77 0.64 -5.91
CA LYS A 179 -42.00 0.83 -4.65
C LYS A 179 -40.58 1.24 -4.93
N ALA A 180 -40.11 2.29 -4.27
CA ALA A 180 -38.74 2.74 -4.41
C ALA A 180 -37.74 1.66 -3.94
N LEU A 181 -36.60 1.56 -4.63
CA LEU A 181 -35.47 0.73 -4.21
C LEU A 181 -34.79 1.36 -3.01
N SER A 182 -34.53 0.57 -1.96
CA SER A 182 -33.66 0.98 -0.86
C SER A 182 -32.20 0.94 -1.32
N VAL A 183 -31.58 2.10 -1.55
CA VAL A 183 -30.25 2.21 -2.15
C VAL A 183 -29.21 2.58 -1.11
N GLY A 184 -28.19 1.74 -0.91
CA GLY A 184 -27.02 1.98 -0.05
C GLY A 184 -25.74 2.13 -0.86
N TRP A 185 -24.85 3.01 -0.39
CA TRP A 185 -23.56 3.24 -1.00
C TRP A 185 -22.41 2.78 -0.11
N VAL A 186 -21.42 2.10 -0.69
CA VAL A 186 -20.10 1.91 -0.09
C VAL A 186 -19.11 2.84 -0.80
N TRP A 187 -18.43 3.69 -0.02
CA TRP A 187 -17.59 4.78 -0.52
C TRP A 187 -16.12 4.48 -0.26
N PRO A 188 -15.33 4.08 -1.28
CA PRO A 188 -13.97 3.60 -1.07
C PRO A 188 -12.97 4.74 -0.86
N MET A 189 -12.26 4.73 0.25
CA MET A 189 -11.08 5.54 0.54
C MET A 189 -9.83 4.67 0.46
N VAL A 190 -9.43 4.33 -0.76
CA VAL A 190 -8.33 3.41 -1.07
C VAL A 190 -7.44 4.03 -2.14
N ASP A 191 -6.12 3.87 -2.01
CA ASP A 191 -5.20 4.28 -3.05
C ASP A 191 -4.17 3.17 -3.38
N ARG A 192 -3.26 3.47 -4.28
CA ARG A 192 -2.07 2.66 -4.51
C ARG A 192 -1.11 2.79 -3.33
N GLN A 193 -0.13 1.91 -3.27
CA GLN A 193 0.89 1.98 -2.25
C GLN A 193 1.95 3.03 -2.62
N HIS A 194 2.17 3.99 -1.72
CA HIS A 194 3.08 5.12 -1.94
C HIS A 194 4.37 5.02 -1.14
N ARG A 195 4.40 4.27 -0.03
CA ARG A 195 5.50 4.24 0.91
C ARG A 195 6.22 2.89 0.88
N ALA A 196 7.55 2.94 0.87
CA ALA A 196 8.38 1.74 0.93
C ALA A 196 8.74 1.37 2.38
N THR A 197 9.19 2.37 3.15
CA THR A 197 9.57 2.26 4.56
C THR A 197 8.99 3.44 5.33
N ASP A 198 9.37 3.66 6.59
CA ASP A 198 8.71 4.60 7.51
C ASP A 198 8.48 6.00 6.97
N ASP A 199 9.55 6.70 6.60
CA ASP A 199 9.53 8.08 6.13
C ASP A 199 9.76 8.21 4.63
N THR A 200 9.94 7.08 3.90
CA THR A 200 10.37 7.10 2.50
C THR A 200 9.26 6.67 1.57
N PHE A 201 8.79 7.62 0.79
CA PHE A 201 7.77 7.45 -0.25
C PHE A 201 8.38 7.09 -1.59
N LEU A 202 7.70 6.25 -2.36
CA LEU A 202 8.08 5.84 -3.71
C LEU A 202 7.81 6.93 -4.76
N ASP A 203 6.88 7.83 -4.48
CA ASP A 203 6.52 8.99 -5.28
C ASP A 203 5.76 10.03 -4.44
N ASP A 204 5.53 11.22 -5.01
CA ASP A 204 4.82 12.33 -4.37
C ASP A 204 3.36 12.49 -4.87
N ARG A 205 2.81 11.48 -5.53
CA ARG A 205 1.47 11.57 -6.15
C ARG A 205 0.34 11.64 -5.12
N LEU A 206 0.56 11.07 -3.93
CA LEU A 206 -0.41 11.17 -2.85
C LEU A 206 -0.69 12.63 -2.49
N ALA A 207 0.33 13.49 -2.45
CA ALA A 207 0.15 14.93 -2.22
C ALA A 207 -0.79 15.59 -3.23
N THR A 208 -0.72 15.18 -4.51
CA THR A 208 -1.62 15.64 -5.58
C THR A 208 -3.04 15.12 -5.39
N ASP A 209 -3.19 13.85 -5.03
CA ASP A 209 -4.51 13.23 -4.84
C ASP A 209 -5.24 13.76 -3.59
N LEU A 210 -4.50 14.28 -2.60
CA LEU A 210 -5.03 14.93 -1.39
C LEU A 210 -5.31 16.43 -1.56
N ALA A 211 -4.69 17.09 -2.53
CA ALA A 211 -4.87 18.53 -2.78
C ALA A 211 -6.29 18.86 -3.26
N PRO A 212 -6.76 20.11 -3.09
CA PRO A 212 -8.04 20.54 -3.65
C PRO A 212 -8.16 20.21 -5.15
N GLY A 213 -9.25 19.57 -5.54
CA GLY A 213 -9.44 19.06 -6.91
C GLY A 213 -8.73 17.73 -7.21
N GLY A 214 -7.94 17.20 -6.29
CA GLY A 214 -7.36 15.86 -6.40
C GLY A 214 -8.41 14.76 -6.21
N ARG A 215 -8.05 13.53 -6.56
CA ARG A 215 -8.98 12.40 -6.53
C ARG A 215 -9.58 12.14 -5.13
N LEU A 216 -8.73 12.08 -4.12
CA LEU A 216 -9.15 11.76 -2.75
C LEU A 216 -9.91 12.92 -2.11
N SER A 217 -9.50 14.17 -2.35
CA SER A 217 -10.27 15.32 -1.86
C SER A 217 -11.62 15.42 -2.57
N GLY A 218 -11.68 15.21 -3.89
CA GLY A 218 -12.93 15.22 -4.64
C GLY A 218 -13.95 14.19 -4.17
N LEU A 219 -13.51 13.01 -3.70
CA LEU A 219 -14.39 12.01 -3.10
C LEU A 219 -14.92 12.43 -1.72
N VAL A 220 -14.08 13.03 -0.89
CA VAL A 220 -14.52 13.57 0.42
C VAL A 220 -15.50 14.74 0.20
N ASP A 221 -15.18 15.65 -0.70
CA ASP A 221 -16.02 16.81 -1.01
C ASP A 221 -17.38 16.41 -1.57
N ALA A 222 -17.42 15.40 -2.47
CA ALA A 222 -18.67 14.90 -3.06
C ALA A 222 -19.62 14.33 -1.98
N ALA A 223 -19.11 13.55 -1.05
CA ALA A 223 -19.91 13.01 0.05
C ALA A 223 -20.34 14.10 1.03
N GLN A 224 -19.44 15.03 1.38
CA GLN A 224 -19.73 16.12 2.32
C GLN A 224 -20.78 17.12 1.78
N GLN A 225 -20.80 17.35 0.46
CA GLN A 225 -21.74 18.28 -0.18
C GLN A 225 -23.13 17.67 -0.45
N THR A 226 -23.33 16.43 -0.14
CA THR A 226 -24.60 15.71 -0.27
C THR A 226 -25.00 15.21 1.11
N ASN A 227 -26.32 15.09 1.35
CA ASN A 227 -26.81 14.49 2.59
C ASN A 227 -27.08 12.99 2.44
N THR A 228 -26.66 12.39 1.32
CA THR A 228 -26.85 10.97 1.06
C THR A 228 -25.94 10.16 1.98
N PRO A 229 -26.49 9.26 2.83
CA PRO A 229 -25.69 8.45 3.72
C PRO A 229 -24.82 7.48 2.94
N VAL A 230 -23.53 7.43 3.26
CA VAL A 230 -22.58 6.49 2.67
C VAL A 230 -21.91 5.64 3.75
N THR A 231 -21.46 4.45 3.39
CA THR A 231 -20.59 3.65 4.26
C THR A 231 -19.16 3.75 3.72
N TRP A 232 -18.30 4.45 4.45
CA TRP A 232 -16.90 4.61 4.08
C TRP A 232 -16.17 3.28 4.18
N SER A 233 -15.39 2.91 3.17
CA SER A 233 -14.48 1.75 3.23
C SER A 233 -13.04 2.22 3.10
N ILE A 234 -12.29 2.16 4.20
CA ILE A 234 -11.01 2.88 4.36
C ILE A 234 -9.85 1.89 4.40
N ASP A 235 -8.81 2.14 3.57
CA ASP A 235 -7.52 1.46 3.70
C ASP A 235 -6.69 2.10 4.81
N PRO A 236 -6.35 1.36 5.89
CA PRO A 236 -5.51 1.89 6.96
C PRO A 236 -4.12 2.34 6.50
N ALA A 237 -3.58 1.76 5.41
CA ALA A 237 -2.28 2.18 4.88
C ALA A 237 -2.34 3.59 4.26
N LEU A 238 -3.47 3.97 3.66
CA LEU A 238 -3.68 5.34 3.21
C LEU A 238 -3.65 6.32 4.39
N ILE A 239 -4.33 5.99 5.48
CA ILE A 239 -4.34 6.84 6.68
C ILE A 239 -2.94 6.95 7.30
N ASP A 240 -2.21 5.84 7.38
CA ASP A 240 -0.83 5.80 7.86
C ASP A 240 0.11 6.67 7.00
N ASP A 241 -0.04 6.64 5.68
CA ASP A 241 0.72 7.47 4.76
C ASP A 241 0.40 8.97 4.93
N VAL A 242 -0.88 9.31 5.04
CA VAL A 242 -1.34 10.69 5.27
C VAL A 242 -0.86 11.21 6.63
N GLN A 243 -0.97 10.41 7.70
CA GLN A 243 -0.45 10.78 9.02
C GLN A 243 1.06 11.01 9.00
N THR A 244 1.81 10.17 8.30
CA THR A 244 3.27 10.33 8.15
C THR A 244 3.61 11.65 7.47
N MET A 245 2.92 12.01 6.39
CA MET A 245 3.11 13.29 5.71
C MET A 245 2.70 14.49 6.56
N ALA A 246 1.66 14.35 7.38
CA ALA A 246 1.12 15.39 8.24
C ALA A 246 1.91 15.59 9.54
N ALA A 247 2.60 14.57 10.04
CA ALA A 247 3.33 14.62 11.31
C ALA A 247 4.65 15.39 11.20
N GLY A 248 5.41 15.18 10.14
CA GLY A 248 6.75 15.76 10.00
C GLY A 248 7.30 15.72 8.58
N PRO A 249 8.57 16.08 8.41
CA PRO A 249 9.25 15.98 7.12
C PRO A 249 9.35 14.51 6.68
N TYR A 250 9.16 14.28 5.39
CA TYR A 250 9.26 12.95 4.79
C TYR A 250 10.19 12.97 3.57
N ARG A 251 10.56 11.80 3.08
CA ARG A 251 11.45 11.63 1.93
C ARG A 251 10.69 11.05 0.75
N VAL A 252 11.04 11.49 -0.45
CA VAL A 252 10.57 10.90 -1.70
C VAL A 252 11.77 10.33 -2.43
N LYS A 253 11.77 9.01 -2.64
CA LYS A 253 12.81 8.30 -3.38
C LYS A 253 12.15 7.31 -4.32
N GLY A 254 12.19 7.60 -5.62
CA GLY A 254 11.68 6.67 -6.63
C GLY A 254 12.41 5.31 -6.58
N PRO A 255 11.77 4.21 -6.95
CA PRO A 255 12.36 2.87 -6.84
C PRO A 255 13.67 2.67 -7.63
N ARG A 256 13.94 3.51 -8.62
CA ARG A 256 15.18 3.50 -9.42
C ARG A 256 16.10 4.67 -9.11
N SER A 257 15.71 5.56 -8.22
CA SER A 257 16.52 6.74 -7.90
C SER A 257 17.59 6.40 -6.88
N THR A 258 18.79 6.90 -7.07
CA THR A 258 19.87 6.89 -6.07
C THR A 258 19.67 8.01 -5.05
N GLU A 259 19.01 9.09 -5.46
CA GLU A 259 18.79 10.29 -4.65
C GLU A 259 17.40 10.30 -4.00
N SER A 260 17.32 10.92 -2.84
CA SER A 260 16.07 11.18 -2.14
C SER A 260 15.85 12.67 -1.96
N THR A 261 14.64 13.13 -2.27
CA THR A 261 14.22 14.51 -2.00
C THR A 261 13.55 14.58 -0.64
N ARG A 262 14.00 15.47 0.23
CA ARG A 262 13.33 15.76 1.50
C ARG A 262 12.18 16.74 1.26
N LYS A 263 11.00 16.40 1.73
CA LYS A 263 9.80 17.23 1.70
C LYS A 263 9.48 17.73 3.11
N PRO A 264 8.98 18.96 3.26
CA PRO A 264 8.52 19.47 4.55
C PRO A 264 7.24 18.73 5.00
N LYS A 265 6.83 18.95 6.24
CA LYS A 265 5.51 18.57 6.77
C LYS A 265 4.40 19.05 5.82
N SER A 266 3.47 18.16 5.46
CA SER A 266 2.38 18.45 4.54
C SER A 266 1.15 18.99 5.26
N THR A 267 0.86 20.27 5.07
CA THR A 267 -0.41 20.88 5.53
C THR A 267 -1.61 20.34 4.76
N VAL A 268 -1.44 20.04 3.47
CA VAL A 268 -2.47 19.42 2.62
C VAL A 268 -2.92 18.08 3.20
N ALA A 269 -1.99 17.22 3.62
CA ALA A 269 -2.31 15.93 4.23
C ALA A 269 -3.08 16.12 5.56
N ALA A 270 -2.66 17.08 6.39
CA ALA A 270 -3.35 17.38 7.65
C ALA A 270 -4.77 17.90 7.40
N THR A 271 -4.96 18.81 6.46
CA THR A 271 -6.25 19.39 6.09
C THR A 271 -7.18 18.29 5.55
N TRP A 272 -6.71 17.47 4.62
CA TRP A 272 -7.49 16.38 4.07
C TRP A 272 -7.94 15.37 5.13
N LEU A 273 -7.05 14.98 6.06
CA LEU A 273 -7.41 14.07 7.16
C LEU A 273 -8.51 14.65 8.04
N ASN A 274 -8.46 15.95 8.32
CA ASN A 274 -9.50 16.64 9.07
C ASN A 274 -10.83 16.71 8.29
N SER A 275 -10.77 16.96 6.98
CA SER A 275 -11.96 16.94 6.11
C SER A 275 -12.59 15.53 6.08
N LEU A 276 -11.81 14.48 5.97
CA LEU A 276 -12.30 13.10 6.05
C LEU A 276 -12.97 12.81 7.40
N LYS A 277 -12.35 13.22 8.51
CA LYS A 277 -12.93 13.06 9.86
C LYS A 277 -14.28 13.78 9.98
N THR A 278 -14.39 14.99 9.44
CA THR A 278 -15.61 15.79 9.45
C THR A 278 -16.69 15.14 8.58
N ALA A 279 -16.36 14.81 7.33
CA ALA A 279 -17.29 14.20 6.37
C ALA A 279 -17.83 12.85 6.84
N SER A 280 -16.99 12.04 7.46
CA SER A 280 -17.36 10.70 7.91
C SER A 280 -17.96 10.66 9.33
N ARG A 281 -18.10 11.77 10.03
CA ARG A 281 -18.42 11.81 11.46
C ARG A 281 -19.72 11.08 11.83
N THR A 282 -20.75 11.23 11.03
CA THR A 282 -22.08 10.65 11.23
C THR A 282 -22.31 9.36 10.46
N ASP A 283 -21.51 9.11 9.44
CA ASP A 283 -21.64 7.96 8.58
C ASP A 283 -20.91 6.73 9.15
N PRO A 284 -21.43 5.52 8.96
CA PRO A 284 -20.71 4.31 9.28
C PRO A 284 -19.47 4.16 8.40
N TYR A 285 -18.42 3.52 8.95
CA TYR A 285 -17.27 3.16 8.15
C TYR A 285 -16.77 1.75 8.47
N SER A 286 -16.22 1.11 7.47
CA SER A 286 -15.49 -0.15 7.59
C SER A 286 -14.01 0.06 7.30
N VAL A 287 -13.17 -0.84 7.79
CA VAL A 287 -11.74 -0.85 7.46
C VAL A 287 -11.40 -2.08 6.63
N LEU A 288 -10.59 -1.87 5.61
CA LEU A 288 -9.90 -2.95 4.90
C LEU A 288 -8.75 -3.49 5.75
N PRO A 289 -8.27 -4.70 5.48
CA PRO A 289 -6.97 -5.10 6.01
C PRO A 289 -5.90 -4.14 5.51
N TYR A 290 -4.91 -3.83 6.37
CA TYR A 290 -3.86 -2.85 6.08
C TYR A 290 -3.22 -3.07 4.71
N ALA A 291 -3.19 -2.02 3.89
CA ALA A 291 -2.69 -2.00 2.51
C ALA A 291 -3.53 -2.79 1.49
N ASP A 292 -4.77 -3.14 1.81
CA ASP A 292 -5.69 -3.87 0.90
C ASP A 292 -4.98 -5.07 0.21
N PRO A 293 -4.50 -6.06 0.98
CA PRO A 293 -3.73 -7.17 0.44
C PRO A 293 -4.56 -8.05 -0.48
N ASP A 294 -3.88 -8.73 -1.39
CA ASP A 294 -4.48 -9.72 -2.28
C ASP A 294 -4.84 -11.00 -1.51
N ALA A 295 -5.96 -10.94 -0.79
CA ALA A 295 -6.38 -11.99 0.13
C ALA A 295 -6.49 -13.36 -0.55
N VAL A 296 -7.00 -13.40 -1.79
CA VAL A 296 -7.16 -14.66 -2.54
C VAL A 296 -5.79 -15.24 -2.89
N ALA A 297 -4.89 -14.43 -3.42
CA ALA A 297 -3.53 -14.85 -3.73
C ALA A 297 -2.75 -15.29 -2.48
N LEU A 298 -2.91 -14.58 -1.35
CA LEU A 298 -2.25 -14.95 -0.10
C LEU A 298 -2.72 -16.31 0.43
N VAL A 299 -4.03 -16.56 0.44
CA VAL A 299 -4.58 -17.85 0.88
C VAL A 299 -4.14 -18.99 -0.05
N ARG A 300 -4.24 -18.80 -1.36
CA ARG A 300 -3.78 -19.76 -2.39
C ARG A 300 -2.30 -20.13 -2.20
N ASN A 301 -1.46 -19.16 -1.85
CA ASN A 301 -0.03 -19.36 -1.65
C ASN A 301 0.36 -19.68 -0.20
N LYS A 302 -0.58 -20.08 0.66
CA LYS A 302 -0.35 -20.48 2.06
C LYS A 302 0.26 -19.37 2.94
N MET A 303 -0.10 -18.11 2.64
CA MET A 303 0.32 -16.91 3.37
C MET A 303 -0.83 -16.27 4.17
N SER A 304 -1.83 -17.04 4.56
CA SER A 304 -3.01 -16.54 5.31
C SER A 304 -2.67 -15.89 6.64
N ASN A 305 -1.53 -16.23 7.25
CA ASN A 305 -1.03 -15.54 8.44
C ASN A 305 -0.74 -14.05 8.18
N HIS A 306 -0.32 -13.67 6.97
CA HIS A 306 -0.11 -12.26 6.59
C HIS A 306 -1.44 -11.48 6.56
N LEU A 307 -2.52 -12.15 6.17
CA LEU A 307 -3.86 -11.56 6.20
C LEU A 307 -4.28 -11.23 7.64
N GLY A 308 -4.02 -12.13 8.60
CA GLY A 308 -4.23 -11.87 10.03
C GLY A 308 -3.42 -10.67 10.53
N ILE A 309 -2.15 -10.56 10.12
CA ILE A 309 -1.29 -9.42 10.44
C ILE A 309 -1.85 -8.12 9.83
N ALA A 310 -2.37 -8.15 8.60
CA ALA A 310 -2.95 -6.99 7.95
C ALA A 310 -4.21 -6.49 8.69
N TYR A 311 -5.07 -7.38 9.15
CA TYR A 311 -6.22 -7.01 9.99
C TYR A 311 -5.80 -6.46 11.36
N ALA A 312 -4.77 -7.02 12.00
CA ALA A 312 -4.25 -6.49 13.25
C ALA A 312 -3.72 -5.05 13.11
N ASN A 313 -3.19 -4.69 11.93
CA ASN A 313 -2.72 -3.33 11.64
C ASN A 313 -3.81 -2.36 11.18
N SER A 314 -5.06 -2.81 11.07
CA SER A 314 -6.19 -1.94 10.66
C SER A 314 -6.59 -0.90 11.72
N SER A 315 -6.14 -1.05 12.97
CA SER A 315 -6.38 -0.11 14.07
C SER A 315 -5.88 1.32 13.82
N VAL A 316 -4.93 1.51 12.89
CA VAL A 316 -4.46 2.84 12.47
C VAL A 316 -5.63 3.75 12.04
N ALA A 317 -6.57 3.22 11.27
CA ALA A 317 -7.73 4.00 10.82
C ALA A 317 -8.69 4.32 11.98
N SER A 318 -8.99 3.35 12.87
CA SER A 318 -9.88 3.60 14.01
C SER A 318 -9.27 4.57 15.04
N GLN A 319 -7.97 4.51 15.26
CA GLN A 319 -7.26 5.50 16.08
C GLN A 319 -7.33 6.90 15.46
N ALA A 320 -7.14 7.01 14.14
CA ALA A 320 -7.20 8.28 13.44
C ALA A 320 -8.61 8.90 13.49
N LEU A 321 -9.67 8.10 13.32
CA LEU A 321 -11.06 8.56 13.30
C LEU A 321 -11.70 8.66 14.69
N GLY A 322 -11.08 8.10 15.73
CA GLY A 322 -11.54 8.18 17.12
C GLY A 322 -12.80 7.37 17.43
N ARG A 323 -13.19 6.40 16.59
CA ARG A 323 -14.39 5.59 16.74
C ARG A 323 -14.21 4.18 16.14
N PRO A 324 -15.01 3.18 16.58
CA PRO A 324 -14.91 1.82 16.05
C PRO A 324 -15.50 1.70 14.64
N PRO A 325 -14.92 0.86 13.75
CA PRO A 325 -15.50 0.54 12.45
C PRO A 325 -16.59 -0.51 12.54
N VAL A 326 -17.49 -0.53 11.55
CA VAL A 326 -18.38 -1.66 11.32
C VAL A 326 -17.57 -2.84 10.77
N GLN A 327 -17.97 -4.06 11.19
CA GLN A 327 -17.25 -5.27 10.79
C GLN A 327 -17.72 -5.74 9.41
N MET A 328 -16.89 -5.49 8.40
CA MET A 328 -17.17 -5.87 7.02
C MET A 328 -15.90 -6.41 6.35
N ALA A 329 -16.02 -7.54 5.68
CA ALA A 329 -14.97 -8.06 4.82
C ALA A 329 -15.37 -7.89 3.35
N TRP A 330 -14.53 -7.18 2.64
CA TRP A 330 -14.68 -6.98 1.20
C TRP A 330 -13.49 -7.63 0.48
N PRO A 331 -13.62 -8.86 -0.06
CA PRO A 331 -12.56 -9.49 -0.85
C PRO A 331 -12.20 -8.69 -2.10
N PRO A 332 -11.02 -8.87 -2.67
CA PRO A 332 -10.66 -8.26 -3.94
C PRO A 332 -11.73 -8.53 -5.02
N SER A 333 -12.13 -7.49 -5.76
CA SER A 333 -13.20 -7.57 -6.78
C SER A 333 -14.55 -8.10 -6.25
N GLY A 334 -14.75 -8.16 -4.93
CA GLY A 334 -15.95 -8.73 -4.33
C GLY A 334 -16.14 -10.22 -4.58
N MET A 335 -15.09 -10.95 -4.90
CA MET A 335 -15.11 -12.39 -5.18
C MET A 335 -14.00 -13.11 -4.43
N ALA A 336 -14.27 -14.30 -3.93
CA ALA A 336 -13.29 -15.13 -3.25
C ALA A 336 -13.73 -16.59 -3.27
N GLY A 337 -12.80 -17.54 -3.33
CA GLY A 337 -13.09 -18.96 -3.19
C GLY A 337 -13.42 -19.36 -1.74
N PRO A 338 -13.94 -20.58 -1.52
CA PRO A 338 -14.35 -21.07 -0.19
C PRO A 338 -13.24 -21.00 0.85
N ASP A 339 -12.00 -21.30 0.49
CA ASP A 339 -10.88 -21.28 1.44
C ASP A 339 -10.59 -19.84 1.92
N THR A 340 -10.64 -18.86 1.01
CA THR A 340 -10.47 -17.45 1.37
C THR A 340 -11.63 -16.96 2.25
N LEU A 341 -12.88 -17.34 1.94
CA LEU A 341 -14.04 -17.00 2.76
C LEU A 341 -13.95 -17.62 4.15
N ASN A 342 -13.47 -18.87 4.25
CA ASN A 342 -13.23 -19.54 5.52
C ASN A 342 -12.15 -18.83 6.35
N GLU A 343 -11.03 -18.46 5.73
CA GLU A 343 -9.97 -17.70 6.43
C GLU A 343 -10.47 -16.32 6.90
N LEU A 344 -11.19 -15.59 6.07
CA LEU A 344 -11.79 -14.30 6.44
C LEU A 344 -12.81 -14.45 7.59
N SER A 345 -13.54 -15.57 7.63
CA SER A 345 -14.51 -15.85 8.70
C SER A 345 -13.87 -16.14 10.07
N LYS A 346 -12.66 -16.73 10.09
CA LYS A 346 -11.89 -17.03 11.31
C LYS A 346 -11.34 -15.77 11.97
N LEU A 347 -11.10 -14.72 11.22
CA LEU A 347 -10.54 -13.49 11.75
C LEU A 347 -11.57 -12.89 12.74
N GLY A 348 -11.25 -12.89 14.04
CA GLY A 348 -12.17 -12.61 15.14
C GLY A 348 -12.90 -11.26 15.08
N ARG A 349 -12.46 -10.34 14.21
CA ARG A 349 -13.13 -9.08 13.90
C ARG A 349 -14.32 -9.26 12.95
N LEU A 350 -14.46 -10.42 12.30
CA LEU A 350 -15.55 -10.75 11.37
C LEU A 350 -16.57 -11.73 11.96
N GLY A 351 -16.47 -12.14 13.21
CA GLY A 351 -17.34 -13.15 13.83
C GLY A 351 -18.81 -13.03 13.44
N ASN A 352 -19.44 -11.90 13.75
CA ASN A 352 -20.80 -11.55 13.32
C ASN A 352 -20.83 -10.53 12.18
N GLY A 353 -19.69 -10.25 11.56
CA GLY A 353 -19.55 -9.27 10.49
C GLY A 353 -20.20 -9.71 9.20
N THR A 354 -20.17 -8.81 8.25
CA THR A 354 -20.84 -8.95 6.95
C THR A 354 -19.80 -9.09 5.84
N PHE A 355 -20.00 -10.02 4.92
CA PHE A 355 -19.31 -10.03 3.66
C PHE A 355 -19.91 -9.02 2.69
N LEU A 356 -19.07 -8.29 1.95
CA LEU A 356 -19.46 -7.46 0.82
C LEU A 356 -18.96 -8.14 -0.45
N MET A 357 -19.89 -8.68 -1.25
CA MET A 357 -19.60 -9.50 -2.43
C MET A 357 -20.22 -8.90 -3.70
N SER A 358 -19.59 -9.12 -4.84
CA SER A 358 -20.15 -8.78 -6.15
C SER A 358 -21.28 -9.74 -6.54
N SER A 359 -22.29 -9.23 -7.25
CA SER A 359 -23.31 -10.09 -7.87
C SER A 359 -22.71 -11.07 -8.90
N ALA A 360 -21.55 -10.78 -9.46
CA ALA A 360 -20.80 -11.68 -10.33
C ALA A 360 -20.35 -12.99 -9.64
N ALA A 361 -20.28 -13.00 -8.31
CA ALA A 361 -19.96 -14.21 -7.53
C ALA A 361 -21.17 -15.17 -7.38
N PHE A 362 -22.32 -14.80 -7.90
CA PHE A 362 -23.56 -15.57 -7.77
C PHE A 362 -24.14 -15.95 -9.14
N ALA A 363 -24.96 -17.00 -9.16
CA ALA A 363 -25.69 -17.38 -10.34
C ALA A 363 -26.72 -16.29 -10.70
N ASP A 364 -27.03 -16.22 -12.00
CA ASP A 364 -28.07 -15.33 -12.48
C ASP A 364 -29.42 -15.67 -11.81
N PRO A 365 -30.23 -14.66 -11.47
CA PRO A 365 -31.48 -14.88 -10.78
C PRO A 365 -32.48 -15.60 -11.72
N THR A 366 -33.08 -16.67 -11.21
CA THR A 366 -34.09 -17.46 -11.97
C THR A 366 -35.45 -16.78 -12.04
N GLN A 367 -35.73 -15.82 -11.15
CA GLN A 367 -36.99 -15.13 -11.04
C GLN A 367 -37.20 -13.99 -12.06
N GLY A 368 -36.28 -13.77 -13.00
CA GLY A 368 -36.40 -12.76 -14.04
C GLY A 368 -36.31 -11.30 -13.58
N TYR A 369 -36.00 -11.04 -12.34
CA TYR A 369 -35.72 -9.69 -11.79
C TYR A 369 -34.51 -9.67 -10.88
N THR A 370 -33.91 -8.50 -10.67
CA THR A 370 -32.80 -8.28 -9.78
C THR A 370 -33.22 -8.50 -8.33
N PRO A 371 -32.64 -9.48 -7.59
CA PRO A 371 -32.99 -9.74 -6.19
C PRO A 371 -32.46 -8.68 -5.23
N SER A 372 -32.99 -8.62 -4.01
CA SER A 372 -32.48 -7.75 -2.94
C SER A 372 -31.01 -8.04 -2.63
N ALA A 373 -30.31 -7.02 -2.13
CA ALA A 373 -28.87 -7.04 -1.90
C ALA A 373 -28.42 -7.99 -0.76
N THR A 374 -29.33 -8.62 -0.02
CA THR A 374 -28.93 -9.39 1.18
C THR A 374 -29.09 -10.89 0.96
N THR A 375 -28.05 -11.66 1.32
CA THR A 375 -28.06 -13.13 1.30
C THR A 375 -27.21 -13.69 2.47
N ARG A 376 -27.06 -15.01 2.53
CA ARG A 376 -26.13 -15.69 3.44
C ARG A 376 -25.19 -16.60 2.66
N LEU A 377 -23.92 -16.55 3.00
CA LEU A 377 -22.91 -17.50 2.52
C LEU A 377 -22.57 -18.53 3.58
N GLN A 378 -22.47 -19.79 3.20
CA GLN A 378 -22.00 -20.86 4.06
C GLN A 378 -20.48 -20.84 4.14
N THR A 379 -19.96 -20.91 5.35
CA THR A 379 -18.54 -21.05 5.62
C THR A 379 -18.33 -22.15 6.66
N LYS A 380 -17.08 -22.58 6.87
CA LYS A 380 -16.73 -23.55 7.93
C LYS A 380 -17.07 -23.00 9.34
N GLU A 381 -17.12 -21.70 9.49
CA GLU A 381 -17.50 -21.00 10.72
C GLU A 381 -19.03 -20.69 10.78
N GLY A 382 -19.84 -21.40 10.02
CA GLY A 382 -21.27 -21.22 9.90
C GLY A 382 -21.70 -20.19 8.86
N PRO A 383 -23.05 -19.96 8.76
CA PRO A 383 -23.60 -19.02 7.79
C PRO A 383 -23.26 -17.57 8.12
N LYS A 384 -22.69 -16.85 7.18
CA LYS A 384 -22.32 -15.44 7.32
C LYS A 384 -23.26 -14.54 6.53
N ARG A 385 -23.66 -13.44 7.17
CA ARG A 385 -24.42 -12.38 6.51
C ARG A 385 -23.62 -11.84 5.33
N THR A 386 -24.27 -11.62 4.21
CA THR A 386 -23.62 -11.15 2.98
C THR A 386 -24.47 -10.09 2.32
N VAL A 387 -23.88 -8.95 2.04
CA VAL A 387 -24.40 -7.89 1.19
C VAL A 387 -23.81 -8.07 -0.20
N VAL A 388 -24.67 -8.08 -1.19
CA VAL A 388 -24.32 -8.29 -2.60
C VAL A 388 -24.54 -6.97 -3.34
N TYR A 389 -23.45 -6.38 -3.83
CA TYR A 389 -23.56 -5.19 -4.68
C TYR A 389 -23.77 -5.57 -6.15
N ASP A 390 -24.42 -4.68 -6.89
CA ASP A 390 -24.70 -4.90 -8.31
C ASP A 390 -23.47 -4.63 -9.17
N GLU A 391 -22.98 -5.67 -9.87
CA GLU A 391 -21.78 -5.59 -10.70
C GLU A 391 -21.94 -4.69 -11.93
N THR A 392 -23.15 -4.65 -12.52
CA THR A 392 -23.39 -3.77 -13.66
C THR A 392 -23.34 -2.30 -13.24
N LEU A 393 -23.94 -1.96 -12.11
CA LEU A 393 -23.83 -0.61 -11.55
C LEU A 393 -22.40 -0.28 -11.10
N ASN A 394 -21.67 -1.24 -10.51
CA ASN A 394 -20.25 -1.04 -10.21
C ASN A 394 -19.48 -0.61 -11.47
N ARG A 395 -19.66 -1.31 -12.59
CA ARG A 395 -18.99 -0.96 -13.86
C ARG A 395 -19.42 0.40 -14.42
N ILE A 396 -20.70 0.74 -14.31
CA ILE A 396 -21.22 2.03 -14.79
C ILE A 396 -20.64 3.19 -13.97
N VAL A 397 -20.66 3.10 -12.65
CA VAL A 397 -20.17 4.18 -11.78
C VAL A 397 -18.65 4.28 -11.80
N SER A 398 -17.95 3.18 -12.04
CA SER A 398 -16.49 3.13 -12.10
C SER A 398 -15.90 3.44 -13.48
N ALA A 399 -16.75 3.68 -14.50
CA ALA A 399 -16.30 4.04 -15.84
C ALA A 399 -15.41 5.30 -15.84
N ASP A 400 -14.48 5.40 -16.79
CA ASP A 400 -13.66 6.60 -16.96
C ASP A 400 -14.50 7.76 -17.47
N THR A 401 -14.83 8.68 -16.59
CA THR A 401 -15.66 9.87 -16.86
C THR A 401 -14.89 11.12 -17.25
N ARG A 402 -13.58 11.02 -17.45
CA ARG A 402 -12.72 12.15 -17.82
C ARG A 402 -12.77 12.48 -19.31
N SER A 403 -13.15 11.52 -20.14
CA SER A 403 -13.35 11.76 -21.57
C SER A 403 -14.58 12.63 -21.82
N PRO A 404 -14.54 13.55 -22.81
CA PRO A 404 -15.68 14.40 -23.14
C PRO A 404 -16.95 13.59 -23.41
N GLY A 405 -18.05 13.94 -22.73
CA GLY A 405 -19.36 13.29 -22.82
C GLY A 405 -19.51 11.98 -22.03
N ALA A 406 -18.42 11.38 -21.56
CA ALA A 406 -18.48 10.09 -20.85
C ALA A 406 -19.28 10.18 -19.53
N ALA A 407 -19.12 11.27 -18.79
CA ALA A 407 -19.89 11.48 -17.56
C ALA A 407 -21.40 11.53 -17.83
N VAL A 408 -21.84 12.26 -18.86
CA VAL A 408 -23.26 12.36 -19.23
C VAL A 408 -23.85 11.01 -19.60
N LEU A 409 -23.11 10.22 -20.37
CA LEU A 409 -23.54 8.87 -20.77
C LEU A 409 -23.63 7.93 -19.57
N ALA A 410 -22.65 7.99 -18.66
CA ALA A 410 -22.63 7.19 -17.43
C ALA A 410 -23.76 7.59 -16.48
N GLU A 411 -24.05 8.89 -16.32
CA GLU A 411 -25.18 9.39 -15.54
C GLU A 411 -26.53 8.88 -16.06
N GLN A 412 -26.76 9.04 -17.38
CA GLN A 412 -27.98 8.55 -17.98
C GLN A 412 -28.10 7.03 -17.92
N ARG A 413 -26.98 6.32 -18.04
CA ARG A 413 -26.97 4.87 -17.87
C ARG A 413 -27.27 4.45 -16.44
N PHE A 414 -26.74 5.15 -15.44
CA PHE A 414 -27.02 4.92 -14.02
C PHE A 414 -28.51 5.09 -13.70
N LEU A 415 -29.09 6.20 -14.16
CA LEU A 415 -30.53 6.46 -14.00
C LEU A 415 -31.38 5.41 -14.71
N ALA A 416 -31.00 5.04 -15.92
CA ALA A 416 -31.70 4.01 -16.70
C ALA A 416 -31.62 2.63 -16.03
N GLU A 417 -30.44 2.24 -15.54
CA GLU A 417 -30.24 0.93 -14.93
C GLU A 417 -31.03 0.78 -13.63
N THR A 418 -30.98 1.80 -12.75
CA THR A 418 -31.75 1.81 -11.50
C THR A 418 -33.25 1.84 -11.73
N ALA A 419 -33.73 2.61 -12.71
CA ALA A 419 -35.14 2.62 -13.09
C ALA A 419 -35.59 1.28 -13.70
N MET A 420 -34.73 0.62 -14.48
CA MET A 420 -35.04 -0.71 -15.06
C MET A 420 -35.13 -1.75 -13.95
N ILE A 421 -34.19 -1.74 -12.97
CA ILE A 421 -34.27 -2.63 -11.79
C ILE A 421 -35.62 -2.43 -11.08
N THR A 422 -36.09 -1.18 -10.92
CA THR A 422 -37.44 -0.93 -10.36
C THR A 422 -38.51 -1.49 -11.23
N ALA A 423 -38.45 -1.26 -12.55
CA ALA A 423 -39.47 -1.68 -13.51
C ALA A 423 -39.57 -3.21 -13.72
N GLU A 424 -38.52 -3.98 -13.45
CA GLU A 424 -38.54 -5.45 -13.48
C GLU A 424 -39.59 -6.05 -12.53
N ALA A 425 -39.76 -5.46 -11.35
CA ALA A 425 -40.73 -5.90 -10.33
C ALA A 425 -41.21 -4.72 -9.48
N PRO A 426 -42.04 -3.85 -10.02
CA PRO A 426 -42.36 -2.55 -9.43
C PRO A 426 -43.08 -2.64 -8.08
N VAL A 427 -43.84 -3.69 -7.83
CA VAL A 427 -44.58 -3.88 -6.58
C VAL A 427 -43.75 -4.47 -5.43
N LEU A 428 -42.52 -4.94 -5.71
CA LEU A 428 -41.64 -5.54 -4.71
C LEU A 428 -40.74 -4.49 -4.05
N ALA A 429 -40.75 -4.46 -2.74
CA ALA A 429 -39.73 -3.71 -2.02
C ALA A 429 -38.38 -4.46 -2.09
N ARG A 430 -37.37 -3.84 -2.66
CA ARG A 430 -36.04 -4.42 -2.85
C ARG A 430 -34.95 -3.45 -2.42
N SER A 431 -33.81 -3.99 -2.06
CA SER A 431 -32.62 -3.21 -1.74
C SER A 431 -31.54 -3.39 -2.82
N LEU A 432 -30.76 -2.35 -3.01
CA LEU A 432 -29.67 -2.26 -3.97
C LEU A 432 -28.44 -1.68 -3.27
N VAL A 433 -27.28 -2.24 -3.54
CA VAL A 433 -26.03 -1.70 -3.01
C VAL A 433 -25.09 -1.37 -4.16
N ILE A 434 -24.58 -0.16 -4.14
CA ILE A 434 -23.69 0.38 -5.16
C ILE A 434 -22.31 0.56 -4.53
N VAL A 435 -21.30 -0.02 -5.18
CA VAL A 435 -19.93 -0.03 -4.71
C VAL A 435 -19.03 0.34 -5.88
N PRO A 436 -18.46 1.53 -5.94
CA PRO A 436 -17.43 1.87 -6.92
C PRO A 436 -16.17 1.04 -6.72
N ASP A 437 -15.34 0.99 -7.75
CA ASP A 437 -14.03 0.33 -7.67
C ASP A 437 -13.18 0.91 -6.52
N ARG A 438 -12.33 0.06 -5.90
CA ARG A 438 -11.51 0.46 -4.76
C ARG A 438 -10.71 1.74 -4.99
N ARG A 439 -10.17 1.93 -6.17
CA ARG A 439 -9.39 3.12 -6.56
C ARG A 439 -10.16 3.99 -7.54
N TRP A 440 -11.44 4.13 -7.25
CA TRP A 440 -12.36 4.94 -8.05
C TRP A 440 -11.81 6.35 -8.29
N ASN A 441 -11.86 6.80 -9.56
CA ASN A 441 -11.34 8.10 -9.98
C ASN A 441 -12.33 8.83 -10.89
N PRO A 442 -13.48 9.22 -10.35
CA PRO A 442 -14.51 9.96 -11.10
C PRO A 442 -14.08 11.43 -11.27
N SER A 443 -14.77 12.16 -12.17
CA SER A 443 -14.79 13.61 -12.03
C SER A 443 -15.58 13.99 -10.76
N PRO A 444 -15.18 15.05 -10.03
CA PRO A 444 -15.87 15.45 -8.79
C PRO A 444 -17.37 15.69 -8.98
N ALA A 445 -17.76 16.32 -10.10
CA ALA A 445 -19.15 16.55 -10.44
C ALA A 445 -19.93 15.24 -10.63
N PHE A 446 -19.32 14.23 -11.27
CA PHE A 446 -19.98 12.94 -11.49
C PHE A 446 -20.27 12.23 -10.17
N ALA A 447 -19.30 12.16 -9.26
CA ALA A 447 -19.47 11.54 -7.95
C ALA A 447 -20.62 12.20 -7.15
N LYS A 448 -20.63 13.52 -7.10
CA LYS A 448 -21.69 14.30 -6.46
C LYS A 448 -23.06 14.09 -7.11
N ASN A 449 -23.11 14.08 -8.46
CA ASN A 449 -24.35 13.88 -9.19
C ASN A 449 -24.98 12.51 -8.92
N LEU A 450 -24.20 11.45 -8.84
CA LEU A 450 -24.71 10.11 -8.53
C LEU A 450 -25.41 10.05 -7.17
N LEU A 451 -24.81 10.66 -6.13
CA LEU A 451 -25.43 10.77 -4.81
C LEU A 451 -26.71 11.60 -4.88
N ASN A 452 -26.68 12.76 -5.55
CA ASN A 452 -27.87 13.60 -5.73
C ASN A 452 -28.98 12.90 -6.50
N TYR A 453 -28.67 12.05 -7.48
CA TYR A 453 -29.71 11.26 -8.19
C TYR A 453 -30.33 10.22 -7.28
N THR A 454 -29.53 9.59 -6.40
CA THR A 454 -30.07 8.65 -5.41
C THR A 454 -31.06 9.34 -4.46
N ALA A 455 -30.73 10.57 -4.02
CA ALA A 455 -31.59 11.35 -3.14
C ALA A 455 -32.88 11.86 -3.79
N LYS A 456 -32.87 12.13 -5.12
CA LYS A 456 -33.93 12.88 -5.80
C LYS A 456 -34.80 12.07 -6.74
N ALA A 457 -34.35 10.89 -7.15
CA ALA A 457 -35.13 10.07 -8.08
C ALA A 457 -36.23 9.31 -7.35
N ASP A 458 -37.47 9.47 -7.79
CA ASP A 458 -38.68 8.92 -7.15
C ASP A 458 -38.65 7.40 -6.97
N TRP A 459 -37.86 6.67 -7.77
CA TRP A 459 -37.74 5.21 -7.71
C TRP A 459 -36.56 4.73 -6.82
N MET A 460 -35.85 5.63 -6.17
CA MET A 460 -34.76 5.34 -5.23
C MET A 460 -35.05 5.98 -3.88
N ALA A 461 -34.70 5.28 -2.79
CA ALA A 461 -34.74 5.78 -1.44
C ALA A 461 -33.40 5.51 -0.78
N GLU A 462 -32.74 6.58 -0.32
CA GLU A 462 -31.49 6.48 0.40
C GLU A 462 -31.64 5.63 1.66
N THR A 463 -30.80 4.64 1.79
CA THR A 463 -30.89 3.69 2.90
C THR A 463 -29.48 3.36 3.40
N PRO A 464 -29.19 3.58 4.69
CA PRO A 464 -27.92 3.19 5.30
C PRO A 464 -27.64 1.68 5.11
N LEU A 465 -26.38 1.34 4.88
CA LEU A 465 -25.96 -0.03 4.55
C LEU A 465 -26.29 -1.04 5.64
N ASP A 466 -26.23 -0.64 6.91
CA ASP A 466 -26.58 -1.47 8.05
C ASP A 466 -28.06 -1.90 8.03
N ARG A 467 -28.98 -1.00 7.66
CA ARG A 467 -30.38 -1.36 7.45
C ARG A 467 -30.54 -2.38 6.33
N ILE A 468 -29.85 -2.20 5.22
CA ILE A 468 -29.85 -3.17 4.13
C ILE A 468 -29.27 -4.51 4.60
N ALA A 469 -28.13 -4.50 5.27
CA ALA A 469 -27.47 -5.70 5.76
C ALA A 469 -28.31 -6.49 6.78
N ASN A 470 -29.20 -5.82 7.51
CA ASN A 470 -30.10 -6.43 8.50
C ASN A 470 -31.44 -6.87 7.91
N ALA A 471 -31.73 -6.57 6.64
CA ALA A 471 -32.94 -7.02 5.98
C ALA A 471 -32.97 -8.55 5.82
N ALA A 472 -34.17 -9.11 5.59
CA ALA A 472 -34.36 -10.53 5.37
C ALA A 472 -33.53 -11.01 4.17
N PRO A 473 -32.70 -12.06 4.33
CA PRO A 473 -31.84 -12.54 3.26
C PRO A 473 -32.66 -13.28 2.20
N GLN A 474 -32.33 -13.02 0.93
CA GLN A 474 -32.83 -13.80 -0.18
C GLN A 474 -31.83 -14.89 -0.55
N GLN A 475 -32.32 -16.06 -0.91
CA GLN A 475 -31.46 -17.15 -1.34
C GLN A 475 -30.79 -16.82 -2.67
N ARG A 476 -29.46 -16.97 -2.73
CA ARG A 476 -28.67 -16.85 -3.95
C ARG A 476 -27.71 -18.03 -4.06
N VAL A 477 -27.54 -18.55 -5.26
CA VAL A 477 -26.59 -19.63 -5.53
C VAL A 477 -25.22 -18.99 -5.74
N TYR A 478 -24.31 -19.27 -4.82
CA TYR A 478 -22.93 -18.83 -4.92
C TYR A 478 -22.19 -19.66 -5.98
N ARG A 479 -21.54 -18.99 -6.94
CA ARG A 479 -20.58 -19.59 -7.88
C ARG A 479 -19.22 -19.60 -7.21
N ASN A 480 -18.45 -20.67 -7.41
CA ASN A 480 -17.08 -20.68 -6.93
C ASN A 480 -16.26 -19.57 -7.61
N TYR A 481 -15.15 -19.20 -6.99
CA TYR A 481 -14.20 -18.25 -7.58
C TYR A 481 -13.64 -18.84 -8.88
N PRO A 482 -13.81 -18.17 -10.04
CA PRO A 482 -13.38 -18.71 -11.32
C PRO A 482 -11.86 -18.86 -11.39
N ASP A 483 -11.37 -19.98 -11.94
CA ASP A 483 -9.93 -20.26 -12.04
C ASP A 483 -9.19 -19.26 -12.93
N GLU A 484 -9.87 -18.71 -13.94
CA GLU A 484 -9.33 -17.68 -14.84
C GLU A 484 -8.92 -16.40 -14.08
N MET A 485 -9.51 -16.18 -12.91
CA MET A 485 -9.19 -15.02 -12.07
C MET A 485 -7.79 -15.10 -11.46
N GLU A 486 -7.18 -16.29 -11.38
CA GLU A 486 -5.80 -16.46 -10.90
C GLU A 486 -4.80 -15.64 -11.73
N ALA A 487 -5.04 -15.52 -13.04
CA ALA A 487 -4.19 -14.73 -13.92
C ALA A 487 -4.14 -13.23 -13.56
N TYR A 488 -5.11 -12.75 -12.81
CA TYR A 488 -5.20 -11.35 -12.36
C TYR A 488 -4.70 -11.13 -10.94
N GLU A 489 -4.33 -12.21 -10.22
CA GLU A 489 -3.79 -12.16 -8.86
C GLU A 489 -2.30 -11.81 -8.84
N LEU A 490 -1.77 -11.58 -7.65
CA LEU A 490 -0.33 -11.54 -7.44
C LEU A 490 0.24 -12.95 -7.57
N GLY A 491 1.06 -13.16 -8.60
CA GLY A 491 1.60 -14.48 -8.94
C GLY A 491 2.50 -15.07 -7.84
N LYS A 492 2.53 -16.40 -7.76
CA LYS A 492 3.30 -17.17 -6.77
C LYS A 492 4.77 -16.75 -6.69
N SER A 493 5.46 -16.62 -7.82
CA SER A 493 6.89 -16.23 -7.85
C SER A 493 7.18 -14.85 -7.27
N TYR A 494 6.23 -13.94 -7.37
CA TYR A 494 6.31 -12.63 -6.73
C TYR A 494 6.11 -12.74 -5.22
N LEU A 495 5.09 -13.47 -4.77
CA LEU A 495 4.75 -13.66 -3.36
C LEU A 495 5.82 -14.46 -2.61
N ASP A 496 6.44 -15.47 -3.23
CA ASP A 496 7.56 -16.23 -2.63
C ASP A 496 8.72 -15.29 -2.23
N ARG A 497 9.04 -14.31 -3.09
CA ARG A 497 10.08 -13.30 -2.79
C ARG A 497 9.64 -12.31 -1.72
N VAL A 498 8.36 -11.96 -1.66
CA VAL A 498 7.82 -11.14 -0.55
C VAL A 498 7.91 -11.91 0.77
N ALA A 499 7.54 -13.20 0.77
CA ALA A 499 7.65 -14.08 1.93
C ALA A 499 9.10 -14.24 2.41
N GLU A 500 10.06 -14.29 1.50
CA GLU A 500 11.49 -14.31 1.86
C GLU A 500 11.91 -13.02 2.57
N ILE A 501 11.55 -11.87 2.02
CA ILE A 501 11.81 -10.57 2.67
C ILE A 501 11.16 -10.53 4.05
N SER A 502 9.92 -11.03 4.18
CA SER A 502 9.20 -11.11 5.46
C SER A 502 9.97 -11.95 6.49
N ARG A 503 10.46 -13.14 6.09
CA ARG A 503 11.27 -14.00 6.98
C ARG A 503 12.58 -13.35 7.39
N ARG A 504 13.26 -12.64 6.48
CA ARG A 504 14.51 -11.91 6.77
C ARG A 504 14.27 -10.74 7.71
N ALA A 505 13.21 -9.98 7.45
CA ALA A 505 12.80 -8.86 8.30
C ALA A 505 12.42 -9.33 9.71
N ALA A 506 11.71 -10.43 9.84
CA ALA A 506 11.36 -11.01 11.14
C ALA A 506 12.61 -11.44 11.94
N ARG A 507 13.59 -12.09 11.27
CA ARG A 507 14.89 -12.44 11.90
C ARG A 507 15.68 -11.22 12.32
N PHE A 508 15.67 -10.16 11.50
CA PHE A 508 16.34 -8.92 11.85
C PHE A 508 15.64 -8.19 13.02
N SER A 509 14.31 -8.18 13.02
CA SER A 509 13.55 -7.56 14.11
C SER A 509 13.70 -8.28 15.45
N SER A 510 14.02 -9.59 15.46
CA SER A 510 14.18 -10.36 16.70
C SER A 510 15.46 -10.03 17.48
N VAL A 511 16.39 -9.28 16.90
CA VAL A 511 17.60 -8.81 17.58
C VAL A 511 17.48 -7.37 18.09
N MET A 512 16.36 -6.69 17.89
CA MET A 512 16.14 -5.31 18.35
C MET A 512 15.56 -5.30 19.75
N VAL A 513 16.05 -4.41 20.63
CA VAL A 513 15.57 -4.26 22.01
C VAL A 513 14.15 -3.71 22.02
N GLU A 514 13.89 -2.68 21.20
CA GLU A 514 12.54 -2.18 21.00
C GLU A 514 11.96 -2.73 19.68
N PRO A 515 10.73 -3.22 19.70
CA PRO A 515 10.15 -3.84 18.51
C PRO A 515 9.87 -2.82 17.41
N VAL A 516 10.84 -2.55 16.56
CA VAL A 516 10.65 -1.90 15.24
C VAL A 516 9.96 -2.87 14.26
N THR A 517 9.42 -3.94 14.78
CA THR A 517 8.67 -4.96 14.04
C THR A 517 7.55 -4.36 13.20
N MET A 518 7.01 -3.21 13.59
CA MET A 518 5.89 -2.58 12.86
C MET A 518 6.32 -2.04 11.49
N THR A 519 7.52 -1.45 11.37
CA THR A 519 7.99 -0.82 10.13
C THR A 519 8.14 -1.80 8.98
N TYR A 520 8.95 -2.84 9.16
CA TYR A 520 9.16 -3.84 8.11
C TYR A 520 7.92 -4.68 7.87
N ARG A 521 7.14 -4.98 8.92
CA ARG A 521 5.88 -5.70 8.80
C ARG A 521 4.87 -4.95 7.93
N ARG A 522 4.67 -3.66 8.15
CA ARG A 522 3.82 -2.81 7.30
C ARG A 522 4.37 -2.67 5.88
N ALA A 523 5.69 -2.53 5.73
CA ALA A 523 6.32 -2.46 4.41
C ALA A 523 6.11 -3.75 3.60
N VAL A 524 6.19 -4.93 4.22
CA VAL A 524 5.87 -6.22 3.59
C VAL A 524 4.41 -6.27 3.16
N LEU A 525 3.47 -5.90 4.05
CA LEU A 525 2.03 -5.88 3.72
C LEU A 525 1.73 -4.96 2.54
N ARG A 526 2.41 -3.82 2.42
CA ARG A 526 2.29 -2.95 1.23
C ARG A 526 2.71 -3.63 -0.06
N MET A 527 3.66 -4.57 -0.01
CA MET A 527 4.06 -5.34 -1.20
C MET A 527 3.01 -6.38 -1.62
N GLU A 528 2.08 -6.73 -0.75
CA GLU A 528 1.01 -7.71 -0.98
C GLU A 528 -0.30 -7.08 -1.47
N SER A 529 -0.32 -5.76 -1.68
CA SER A 529 -1.51 -4.99 -2.04
C SER A 529 -2.08 -5.37 -3.42
N THR A 530 -3.41 -5.41 -3.52
CA THR A 530 -4.13 -5.48 -4.81
C THR A 530 -3.76 -4.36 -5.78
N ALA A 531 -3.23 -3.24 -5.27
CA ALA A 531 -2.77 -2.12 -6.08
C ALA A 531 -1.65 -2.49 -7.07
N TRP A 532 -0.96 -3.59 -6.84
CA TRP A 532 0.14 -4.07 -7.67
C TRP A 532 -0.29 -5.00 -8.81
N ARG A 533 -1.56 -5.38 -8.89
CA ARG A 533 -2.09 -6.23 -9.96
C ARG A 533 -1.98 -5.56 -11.35
N GLY A 534 -1.96 -6.37 -12.40
CA GLY A 534 -2.04 -5.93 -13.79
C GLY A 534 -0.93 -4.95 -14.20
N ARG A 535 -1.27 -3.78 -14.71
CA ARG A 535 -0.33 -2.76 -15.24
C ARG A 535 0.69 -2.27 -14.20
N ASN A 536 0.41 -2.41 -12.92
CA ASN A 536 1.30 -1.97 -11.85
C ASN A 536 2.35 -3.02 -11.43
N TYR A 537 2.31 -4.24 -11.97
CA TYR A 537 3.19 -5.34 -11.59
C TYR A 537 4.69 -5.01 -11.74
N LYS A 538 5.10 -4.35 -12.83
CA LYS A 538 6.49 -3.92 -13.01
C LYS A 538 6.94 -2.99 -11.88
N ARG A 539 6.06 -2.10 -11.43
CA ARG A 539 6.34 -1.17 -10.33
C ARG A 539 6.39 -1.89 -8.98
N ALA A 540 5.56 -2.91 -8.79
CA ALA A 540 5.60 -3.78 -7.61
C ALA A 540 6.96 -4.49 -7.47
N VAL A 541 7.49 -5.04 -8.56
CA VAL A 541 8.81 -5.69 -8.57
C VAL A 541 9.90 -4.72 -8.13
N MET A 542 9.87 -3.48 -8.66
CA MET A 542 10.85 -2.45 -8.27
C MET A 542 10.71 -2.01 -6.81
N ALA A 543 9.49 -1.81 -6.33
CA ALA A 543 9.23 -1.43 -4.94
C ALA A 543 9.69 -2.53 -3.96
N ARG A 544 9.41 -3.79 -4.27
CA ARG A 544 9.87 -4.96 -3.51
C ARG A 544 11.40 -5.06 -3.49
N GLN A 545 12.06 -4.81 -4.61
CA GLN A 545 13.52 -4.80 -4.68
C GLN A 545 14.10 -3.69 -3.80
N ALA A 546 13.56 -2.48 -3.87
CA ALA A 546 13.96 -1.36 -3.02
C ALA A 546 13.79 -1.68 -1.52
N LEU A 547 12.71 -2.37 -1.14
CA LEU A 547 12.51 -2.85 0.23
C LEU A 547 13.57 -3.88 0.63
N SER A 548 13.90 -4.83 -0.26
CA SER A 548 14.96 -5.83 0.00
C SER A 548 16.32 -5.17 0.20
N GLU A 549 16.70 -4.24 -0.68
CA GLU A 549 17.96 -3.51 -0.61
C GLU A 549 18.07 -2.66 0.68
N ARG A 550 16.95 -2.04 1.08
CA ARG A 550 16.91 -1.31 2.35
C ARG A 550 17.11 -2.24 3.54
N LEU A 551 16.44 -3.39 3.56
CA LEU A 551 16.61 -4.40 4.61
C LEU A 551 18.05 -4.91 4.65
N ASP A 552 18.67 -5.19 3.50
CA ASP A 552 20.06 -5.63 3.40
C ASP A 552 21.03 -4.57 3.93
N SER A 553 20.79 -3.31 3.60
CA SER A 553 21.56 -2.18 4.13
C SER A 553 21.46 -2.07 5.64
N ASP A 554 20.25 -2.25 6.21
CA ASP A 554 20.07 -2.13 7.66
C ASP A 554 20.62 -3.37 8.41
N ILE A 555 20.49 -4.57 7.85
CA ILE A 555 21.16 -5.77 8.35
C ILE A 555 22.69 -5.59 8.35
N GLY A 556 23.25 -5.01 7.29
CA GLY A 556 24.69 -4.76 7.16
C GLY A 556 25.27 -3.75 8.16
N LYS A 557 24.41 -2.95 8.82
CA LYS A 557 24.84 -2.05 9.92
C LYS A 557 25.11 -2.79 11.23
N VAL A 558 24.58 -4.02 11.39
CA VAL A 558 24.89 -4.90 12.51
C VAL A 558 25.90 -5.93 12.02
N ARG A 559 27.16 -5.76 12.41
CA ARG A 559 28.25 -6.52 11.82
C ARG A 559 29.27 -6.99 12.84
N ILE A 560 30.00 -8.05 12.44
CA ILE A 560 31.12 -8.59 13.16
C ILE A 560 32.41 -8.02 12.54
N ILE A 561 33.24 -7.36 13.38
CA ILE A 561 34.57 -6.91 12.99
C ILE A 561 35.57 -7.80 13.72
N THR A 562 36.63 -8.17 13.03
CA THR A 562 37.76 -8.92 13.56
C THR A 562 39.08 -8.23 13.17
N THR A 563 40.08 -8.28 13.98
CA THR A 563 41.40 -7.76 13.65
C THR A 563 41.96 -8.50 12.43
N GLY A 564 42.66 -7.81 11.53
CA GLY A 564 43.49 -8.42 10.47
C GLY A 564 42.68 -9.14 9.36
N ASN A 565 41.76 -8.46 8.68
CA ASN A 565 41.01 -8.99 7.50
C ASN A 565 40.53 -10.44 7.66
N SER A 566 39.87 -10.75 8.78
CA SER A 566 39.36 -12.08 9.11
C SER A 566 40.43 -13.16 9.41
N ARG A 567 41.66 -12.75 9.64
CA ARG A 567 42.74 -13.63 10.11
C ARG A 567 43.14 -13.22 11.51
N VAL A 568 43.15 -14.18 12.45
CA VAL A 568 43.60 -13.96 13.82
C VAL A 568 44.73 -14.92 14.07
N SER A 569 45.88 -14.39 14.52
CA SER A 569 47.06 -15.19 14.87
C SER A 569 47.03 -15.51 16.38
N LEU A 570 47.15 -16.77 16.69
CA LEU A 570 47.26 -17.30 18.06
C LEU A 570 48.73 -17.70 18.30
N ALA A 571 49.40 -16.97 19.17
CA ALA A 571 50.80 -17.29 19.58
C ALA A 571 50.74 -18.28 20.74
N GLY A 572 50.88 -19.57 20.42
CA GLY A 572 50.81 -20.66 21.41
C GLY A 572 49.53 -21.52 21.31
N SER A 573 49.38 -22.47 22.25
CA SER A 573 48.26 -23.45 22.27
C SER A 573 46.98 -22.90 22.91
N SER A 574 47.02 -21.74 23.53
CA SER A 574 45.83 -21.11 24.14
C SER A 574 45.90 -19.60 24.01
N GLY A 575 44.73 -18.95 23.97
CA GLY A 575 44.62 -17.50 23.88
C GLY A 575 43.16 -17.04 23.77
N ARG A 576 42.96 -15.76 23.48
CA ARG A 576 41.61 -15.19 23.28
C ARG A 576 41.51 -14.59 21.88
N ILE A 577 40.44 -14.92 21.17
CA ILE A 577 40.10 -14.35 19.86
C ILE A 577 39.26 -13.08 20.10
N PRO A 578 39.73 -11.89 19.77
CA PRO A 578 38.95 -10.67 19.90
C PRO A 578 37.91 -10.61 18.77
N ILE A 579 36.65 -10.58 19.14
CA ILE A 579 35.51 -10.43 18.23
C ILE A 579 34.74 -9.17 18.62
N THR A 580 34.63 -8.23 17.72
CA THR A 580 33.91 -6.98 17.92
C THR A 580 32.56 -7.04 17.23
N VAL A 581 31.49 -6.84 17.98
CA VAL A 581 30.15 -6.64 17.47
C VAL A 581 29.88 -5.14 17.38
N VAL A 582 29.35 -4.68 16.26
CA VAL A 582 29.07 -3.27 15.98
C VAL A 582 27.61 -3.09 15.65
N ASN A 583 26.99 -2.09 16.23
CA ASN A 583 25.66 -1.59 15.92
C ASN A 583 25.77 -0.17 15.32
N ASP A 584 25.79 -0.07 13.99
CA ASP A 584 25.78 1.21 13.27
C ASP A 584 24.36 1.68 12.92
N LEU A 585 23.30 1.09 13.53
CA LEU A 585 21.94 1.58 13.37
C LEU A 585 21.79 2.94 14.07
N PRO A 586 21.15 3.94 13.44
CA PRO A 586 21.13 5.30 13.98
C PRO A 586 20.24 5.46 15.22
N ASN A 587 19.16 4.68 15.34
CA ASN A 587 18.13 4.90 16.36
C ASN A 587 17.65 3.60 17.02
N GLN A 588 18.41 2.49 16.92
CA GLN A 588 17.95 1.18 17.39
C GLN A 588 19.04 0.50 18.22
N ALA A 589 18.70 0.15 19.46
CA ALA A 589 19.50 -0.76 20.27
C ALA A 589 19.25 -2.20 19.83
N ILE A 590 20.29 -3.01 19.88
CA ILE A 590 20.23 -4.44 19.54
C ILE A 590 20.62 -5.29 20.74
N ARG A 591 20.03 -6.49 20.79
CA ARG A 591 20.36 -7.54 21.76
C ARG A 591 20.66 -8.81 20.98
N VAL A 592 21.91 -9.29 21.11
CA VAL A 592 22.39 -10.44 20.35
C VAL A 592 23.22 -11.37 21.23
N ARG A 593 23.23 -12.64 20.87
CA ARG A 593 24.14 -13.66 21.42
C ARG A 593 25.24 -13.97 20.41
N LEU A 594 26.46 -14.13 20.87
CA LEU A 594 27.61 -14.44 20.05
C LEU A 594 27.90 -15.95 20.12
N GLU A 595 27.71 -16.63 19.00
CA GLU A 595 28.05 -18.04 18.85
C GLU A 595 29.33 -18.18 18.01
N VAL A 596 30.29 -18.94 18.51
CA VAL A 596 31.57 -19.20 17.83
C VAL A 596 31.77 -20.69 17.66
N VAL A 597 31.76 -21.16 16.41
CA VAL A 597 31.84 -22.59 16.06
C VAL A 597 33.06 -22.84 15.16
N PRO A 598 34.07 -23.62 15.61
CA PRO A 598 35.15 -24.02 14.74
C PRO A 598 34.73 -25.09 13.75
N GLU A 599 35.25 -25.07 12.52
CA GLU A 599 35.01 -26.14 11.53
C GLU A 599 35.56 -27.48 12.01
N ASN A 600 36.63 -27.45 12.82
CA ASN A 600 37.26 -28.66 13.41
C ASN A 600 37.49 -28.43 14.88
N SER A 601 36.59 -28.98 15.70
CA SER A 601 36.68 -28.89 17.17
C SER A 601 37.82 -29.72 17.78
N ALA A 602 38.32 -30.73 17.07
CA ALA A 602 39.47 -31.49 17.51
C ALA A 602 40.77 -30.66 17.39
N ARG A 603 40.85 -29.71 16.45
CA ARG A 603 42.01 -28.83 16.24
C ARG A 603 41.95 -27.52 17.01
N LEU A 604 40.74 -27.01 17.23
CA LEU A 604 40.49 -25.76 17.97
C LEU A 604 39.30 -25.93 18.88
N GLN A 605 39.50 -25.93 20.15
CA GLN A 605 38.44 -25.97 21.16
C GLN A 605 38.12 -24.53 21.58
N ILE A 606 36.85 -24.20 21.67
CA ILE A 606 36.34 -22.94 22.19
C ILE A 606 35.99 -23.14 23.65
N GLY A 607 36.25 -22.16 24.50
CA GLY A 607 35.98 -22.18 25.93
C GLY A 607 34.51 -22.51 26.26
N ARG A 608 34.19 -22.65 27.53
CA ARG A 608 32.89 -23.12 28.03
C ARG A 608 31.72 -22.40 27.33
N ARG A 609 30.59 -23.13 27.14
CA ARG A 609 29.37 -22.57 26.55
C ARG A 609 28.83 -21.35 27.31
N ASP A 610 28.98 -21.32 28.64
CA ASP A 610 28.56 -20.24 29.52
C ASP A 610 29.23 -18.89 29.18
N GLU A 611 30.44 -18.90 28.67
CA GLU A 611 31.18 -17.70 28.23
C GLU A 611 30.76 -17.26 26.80
N GLN A 612 30.08 -18.12 26.05
CA GLN A 612 29.60 -17.84 24.67
C GLN A 612 28.14 -17.40 24.63
N ASP A 613 27.32 -17.81 25.62
CA ASP A 613 25.90 -17.49 25.68
C ASP A 613 25.57 -16.12 26.31
N GLU A 614 26.62 -15.33 26.58
CA GLU A 614 26.40 -13.99 27.14
C GLU A 614 25.70 -13.06 26.16
N VAL A 615 24.61 -12.47 26.60
CA VAL A 615 23.84 -11.47 25.83
C VAL A 615 24.64 -10.19 25.69
N ILE A 616 24.79 -9.73 24.47
CA ILE A 616 25.43 -8.45 24.13
C ILE A 616 24.31 -7.47 23.77
N GLU A 617 24.18 -6.41 24.56
CA GLU A 617 23.28 -5.31 24.27
C GLU A 617 24.08 -4.08 23.84
N LEU A 618 23.74 -3.53 22.67
CA LEU A 618 24.44 -2.39 22.08
C LEU A 618 23.45 -1.28 21.75
N ALA A 619 23.63 -0.13 22.30
CA ALA A 619 22.93 1.09 21.92
C ALA A 619 23.28 1.52 20.48
N PRO A 620 22.52 2.45 19.87
CA PRO A 620 22.84 3.01 18.56
C PRO A 620 24.27 3.54 18.48
N GLY A 621 25.01 3.16 17.43
CA GLY A 621 26.40 3.59 17.21
C GLY A 621 27.45 2.93 18.13
N GLN A 622 27.07 2.02 19.02
CA GLN A 622 28.01 1.36 19.93
C GLN A 622 28.68 0.14 19.30
N LYS A 623 29.83 -0.16 19.83
CA LYS A 623 30.63 -1.36 19.54
C LYS A 623 31.15 -1.99 20.83
N GLN A 624 31.19 -3.31 20.88
CA GLN A 624 31.70 -4.06 22.00
C GLN A 624 32.61 -5.19 21.52
N THR A 625 33.81 -5.29 22.12
CA THR A 625 34.75 -6.36 21.83
C THR A 625 34.71 -7.42 22.93
N ARG A 626 34.56 -8.68 22.50
CA ARG A 626 34.64 -9.85 23.39
C ARG A 626 35.85 -10.70 23.03
N GLY A 627 36.61 -11.09 24.01
CA GLY A 627 37.69 -12.02 23.86
C GLY A 627 37.23 -13.45 24.12
N ILE A 628 37.09 -14.25 23.06
CA ILE A 628 36.67 -15.64 23.17
C ILE A 628 37.86 -16.54 23.47
N PRO A 629 37.89 -17.24 24.62
CA PRO A 629 38.98 -18.13 24.94
C PRO A 629 38.99 -19.34 24.03
N VAL A 630 40.15 -19.68 23.50
CA VAL A 630 40.38 -20.81 22.60
C VAL A 630 41.60 -21.60 22.99
N ARG A 631 41.56 -22.91 22.74
CA ARG A 631 42.67 -23.83 22.96
C ARG A 631 42.90 -24.64 21.66
N ALA A 632 44.11 -24.58 21.15
CA ALA A 632 44.47 -25.29 19.92
C ALA A 632 45.28 -26.56 20.25
N ALA A 633 44.96 -27.66 19.60
CA ALA A 633 45.64 -28.94 19.75
C ALA A 633 46.86 -29.08 18.82
N GLY A 634 47.10 -28.13 17.89
CA GLY A 634 48.25 -28.20 16.99
C GLY A 634 48.34 -26.95 16.09
N ASN A 635 49.47 -26.82 15.40
CA ASN A 635 49.78 -25.69 14.51
C ASN A 635 48.94 -25.77 13.23
N GLY A 636 48.65 -24.63 12.64
CA GLY A 636 47.95 -24.52 11.35
C GLY A 636 46.80 -23.54 11.32
N ASN A 637 46.06 -23.53 10.20
CA ASN A 637 44.91 -22.68 10.01
C ASN A 637 43.61 -23.44 10.35
N VAL A 638 42.76 -22.86 11.16
CA VAL A 638 41.43 -23.39 11.47
C VAL A 638 40.39 -22.30 11.13
N ARG A 639 39.41 -22.66 10.36
CA ARG A 639 38.26 -21.76 10.10
C ARG A 639 37.30 -21.81 11.28
N VAL A 640 36.80 -20.68 11.63
CA VAL A 640 35.84 -20.50 12.73
C VAL A 640 34.67 -19.70 12.20
N ASN A 641 33.48 -20.22 12.38
CA ASN A 641 32.23 -19.55 12.01
C ASN A 641 31.72 -18.76 13.22
N VAL A 642 31.71 -17.45 13.11
CA VAL A 642 31.19 -16.53 14.12
C VAL A 642 29.78 -16.13 13.70
N ARG A 643 28.79 -16.36 14.56
CA ARG A 643 27.38 -16.07 14.28
C ARG A 643 26.81 -15.14 15.34
N LEU A 644 25.98 -14.19 14.90
CA LEU A 644 25.12 -13.45 15.79
C LEU A 644 23.75 -14.11 15.79
N ARG A 645 23.21 -14.37 16.97
CA ARG A 645 21.88 -14.96 17.19
C ARG A 645 20.98 -14.02 17.98
N SER A 646 19.70 -14.14 17.76
CA SER A 646 18.67 -13.51 18.58
C SER A 646 18.44 -14.31 19.88
N ASP A 647 17.63 -13.78 20.79
CA ASP A 647 17.27 -14.45 22.05
C ASP A 647 16.50 -15.77 21.82
N ASP A 648 15.76 -15.88 20.72
CA ASP A 648 15.08 -17.10 20.27
C ASP A 648 16.01 -18.06 19.50
N ASN A 649 17.31 -17.87 19.62
CA ASN A 649 18.39 -18.72 19.08
C ASN A 649 18.45 -18.79 17.53
N ARG A 650 17.90 -17.80 16.81
CA ARG A 650 17.94 -17.73 15.34
C ARG A 650 19.15 -16.93 14.88
N ALA A 651 19.97 -17.54 14.01
CA ALA A 651 21.10 -16.85 13.40
C ALA A 651 20.63 -15.82 12.38
N PHE A 652 21.09 -14.57 12.48
CA PHE A 652 20.76 -13.51 11.52
C PHE A 652 21.99 -13.00 10.74
N HIS A 653 23.20 -13.08 11.32
CA HIS A 653 24.44 -12.70 10.67
C HIS A 653 25.55 -13.69 10.98
N SER A 654 26.42 -14.00 10.01
CA SER A 654 27.56 -14.88 10.22
C SER A 654 28.80 -14.37 9.47
N LYS A 655 29.98 -14.62 10.05
CA LYS A 655 31.28 -14.31 9.46
C LYS A 655 32.24 -15.45 9.70
N VAL A 656 32.93 -15.90 8.65
CA VAL A 656 33.99 -16.90 8.76
C VAL A 656 35.32 -16.17 9.01
N ILE A 657 36.03 -16.57 10.05
CA ILE A 657 37.39 -16.09 10.39
C ILE A 657 38.37 -17.26 10.31
N THR A 658 39.63 -16.96 9.99
CA THR A 658 40.69 -17.97 9.98
C THR A 658 41.62 -17.71 11.18
N VAL A 659 41.70 -18.67 12.07
CA VAL A 659 42.63 -18.65 13.21
C VAL A 659 43.89 -19.36 12.81
N ARG A 660 45.00 -18.65 12.75
CA ARG A 660 46.36 -19.22 12.51
C ARG A 660 47.00 -19.48 13.83
N VAL A 661 47.25 -20.73 14.14
CA VAL A 661 47.95 -21.18 15.34
C VAL A 661 49.42 -21.37 15.01
N THR A 662 50.30 -20.66 15.69
CA THR A 662 51.75 -20.77 15.55
C THR A 662 52.36 -21.10 16.95
N GLY A 663 52.75 -22.38 17.10
CA GLY A 663 53.37 -22.83 18.34
C GLY A 663 54.86 -22.57 18.32
N TYR A 664 55.27 -21.42 18.86
CA TYR A 664 56.69 -21.13 19.04
C TYR A 664 57.31 -21.83 20.27
N GLY A 665 56.51 -22.51 21.09
CA GLY A 665 56.92 -23.15 22.32
C GLY A 665 58.02 -24.21 22.13
N GLN A 666 57.96 -25.03 21.09
CA GLN A 666 59.00 -26.04 20.81
C GLN A 666 60.28 -25.44 20.26
N LEU A 667 60.16 -24.38 19.44
CA LEU A 667 61.36 -23.70 18.93
C LEU A 667 62.05 -22.90 20.02
N ALA A 668 61.30 -22.25 20.89
CA ALA A 668 61.86 -21.54 22.07
C ALA A 668 62.53 -22.50 23.04
N LEU A 669 61.91 -23.66 23.29
CA LEU A 669 62.50 -24.72 24.13
C LEU A 669 63.77 -25.33 23.51
N LEU A 670 63.82 -25.51 22.19
CA LEU A 670 65.01 -25.93 21.45
C LEU A 670 66.10 -24.90 21.47
N ILE A 671 65.75 -23.62 21.32
CA ILE A 671 66.74 -22.52 21.38
C ILE A 671 67.22 -22.36 22.82
N THR A 672 66.34 -22.37 23.82
CA THR A 672 66.73 -22.24 25.23
C THR A 672 67.48 -23.50 25.69
N GLY A 673 67.02 -24.69 25.36
CA GLY A 673 67.72 -25.94 25.62
C GLY A 673 69.03 -26.05 24.87
N GLY A 674 69.10 -25.68 23.63
CA GLY A 674 70.38 -25.60 22.84
C GLY A 674 71.31 -24.58 23.40
N GLY A 675 70.83 -23.40 23.76
CA GLY A 675 71.64 -22.34 24.39
C GLY A 675 72.20 -22.78 25.74
N LEU A 676 71.41 -23.43 26.58
CA LEU A 676 71.85 -24.04 27.83
C LEU A 676 72.85 -25.16 27.62
N ALA A 677 72.65 -26.06 26.64
CA ALA A 677 73.60 -27.11 26.30
C ALA A 677 74.93 -26.53 25.79
N VAL A 678 74.91 -25.51 24.96
CA VAL A 678 76.15 -24.79 24.55
C VAL A 678 76.87 -24.12 25.71
N LEU A 679 76.10 -23.56 26.63
CA LEU A 679 76.61 -22.90 27.84
C LEU A 679 77.22 -23.94 28.77
N PHE A 680 76.62 -25.11 28.99
CA PHE A 680 77.11 -26.21 29.79
C PHE A 680 78.40 -26.82 29.15
N VAL A 681 78.39 -27.01 27.82
CA VAL A 681 79.57 -27.47 27.10
C VAL A 681 80.73 -26.43 27.20
N GLY A 682 80.37 -25.14 27.02
CA GLY A 682 81.33 -24.05 27.14
C GLY A 682 81.93 -23.97 28.57
N VAL A 683 81.13 -24.09 29.63
CA VAL A 683 81.59 -24.13 31.03
C VAL A 683 82.39 -25.43 31.30
N GLY A 684 82.00 -26.59 30.80
CA GLY A 684 82.62 -27.88 30.85
C GLY A 684 84.06 -27.84 30.23
N VAL A 685 84.12 -27.32 28.99
CA VAL A 685 85.41 -27.12 28.31
C VAL A 685 86.36 -26.11 29.08
N ARG A 686 85.81 -25.05 29.63
CA ARG A 686 86.53 -24.06 30.47
C ARG A 686 86.99 -24.68 31.76
N ALA A 687 86.19 -25.51 32.37
CA ALA A 687 86.56 -26.23 33.62
C ALA A 687 87.68 -27.31 33.35
N MET A 688 87.54 -28.05 32.18
CA MET A 688 88.61 -28.95 31.76
C MET A 688 89.94 -28.22 31.44
N ARG A 689 89.86 -27.07 30.74
CA ARG A 689 91.07 -26.21 30.54
C ARG A 689 91.63 -25.68 31.83
N ALA A 690 90.83 -25.29 32.80
CA ALA A 690 91.28 -24.84 34.13
C ALA A 690 91.91 -25.99 34.86
N ARG A 691 91.36 -27.22 34.83
CA ARG A 691 92.02 -28.41 35.43
C ARG A 691 93.32 -28.81 34.74
N ARG A 692 93.45 -28.65 33.39
CA ARG A 692 94.72 -28.84 32.71
C ARG A 692 95.77 -27.81 33.05
N ARG A 693 95.44 -26.52 33.32
CA ARG A 693 96.30 -25.48 33.77
C ARG A 693 96.76 -25.75 35.21
N ARG A 694 95.90 -26.20 36.11
CA ARG A 694 96.27 -26.54 37.49
C ARG A 694 97.19 -27.77 37.60
N LYS A 695 97.19 -28.64 36.57
CA LYS A 695 98.12 -29.78 36.46
C LYS A 695 99.46 -29.42 35.89
N ALA A 696 99.57 -28.31 35.16
CA ALA A 696 100.85 -27.74 34.63
C ALA A 696 101.58 -26.84 35.64
N GLU A 697 100.89 -26.30 36.67
CA GLU A 697 101.47 -25.45 37.68
C GLU A 697 101.91 -26.22 38.95
N ALA A 698 101.69 -27.53 39.04
CA ALA A 698 102.13 -28.38 40.13
C ALA A 698 103.49 -29.04 39.91
N ALA A 699 104.31 -28.56 38.95
CA ALA A 699 105.71 -29.02 38.75
C ALA A 699 106.65 -27.81 38.59
N GLY A 700 107.26 -27.35 39.65
CA GLY A 700 108.34 -26.28 39.65
C GLY A 700 108.25 -25.40 40.87
N ASP A 701 108.78 -25.92 41.89
CA ASP A 701 109.68 -25.39 42.87
C ASP A 701 109.75 -23.86 43.20
N GLY A 702 109.59 -23.51 44.41
CA GLY A 702 110.68 -23.26 45.41
C GLY A 702 110.77 -21.79 45.82
N SER A 703 110.57 -21.68 47.11
CA SER A 703 111.28 -20.74 48.04
C SER A 703 110.81 -19.28 48.25
N THR A 704 110.60 -19.11 49.54
CA THR A 704 110.82 -17.91 50.42
C THR A 704 109.90 -16.68 50.15
N GLY A 705 109.33 -16.07 51.08
CA GLY A 705 109.45 -15.93 52.48
C GLY A 705 108.61 -14.72 52.98
N VAL A 706 108.29 -14.84 54.24
CA VAL A 706 107.92 -13.77 55.18
C VAL A 706 106.59 -13.10 55.17
N GLU A 707 105.80 -13.37 56.15
CA GLU A 707 104.78 -12.71 56.94
C GLU A 707 105.17 -11.30 57.40
N PRO A 708 104.38 -10.43 58.08
CA PRO A 708 103.08 -10.69 58.70
C PRO A 708 102.08 -9.50 58.79
N ALA A 709 100.97 -9.81 59.37
CA ALA A 709 100.10 -9.04 60.26
C ALA A 709 99.18 -7.93 59.60
N ALA A 710 98.12 -7.60 60.12
CA ALA A 710 97.19 -7.97 61.17
C ALA A 710 95.85 -7.30 60.99
N THR A 711 94.82 -7.99 61.54
CA THR A 711 93.69 -7.47 62.21
C THR A 711 92.63 -6.68 61.47
N GLY A 712 91.54 -7.10 61.67
CA GLY A 712 90.33 -6.54 62.22
C GLY A 712 88.98 -6.97 61.73
N GLU A 713 88.38 -7.87 62.50
CA GLU A 713 86.96 -8.09 62.47
C GLU A 713 86.24 -6.96 63.22
N PRO A 714 84.88 -6.91 63.35
CA PRO A 714 83.71 -7.48 62.68
C PRO A 714 82.50 -6.48 62.58
N GLY A 715 81.41 -6.85 62.08
CA GLY A 715 80.08 -6.28 62.38
C GLY A 715 79.10 -6.20 61.30
N GLY A 716 78.07 -7.10 61.30
CA GLY A 716 76.72 -6.86 60.60
C GLY A 716 75.86 -5.98 61.56
N PRO A 717 74.57 -5.91 61.42
CA PRO A 717 73.71 -6.21 60.24
C PRO A 717 72.67 -5.09 59.93
N SER A 718 71.76 -5.31 58.99
CA SER A 718 70.33 -4.85 58.96
C SER A 718 69.87 -3.79 57.94
N THR A 719 68.81 -4.19 57.31
CA THR A 719 67.57 -3.49 56.91
C THR A 719 67.60 -2.23 56.07
N GLY A 720 66.81 -2.26 55.06
CA GLY A 720 65.79 -1.19 54.71
C GLY A 720 65.86 -0.55 53.37
N SER A 721 64.73 -0.72 52.68
CA SER A 721 63.96 0.26 51.95
C SER A 721 64.53 1.06 50.77
N GLY A 722 63.82 1.03 49.65
CA GLY A 722 63.92 1.83 48.43
C GLY A 722 64.15 3.35 48.67
N PRO A 723 64.15 4.16 47.67
CA PRO A 723 63.26 4.37 46.53
C PRO A 723 63.90 4.87 45.21
N ALA A 724 63.04 5.13 44.23
CA ALA A 724 63.30 5.88 43.01
C ALA A 724 63.73 7.34 43.33
N PRO A 725 64.12 8.24 42.42
CA PRO A 725 63.74 8.44 40.98
C PRO A 725 64.86 9.13 40.13
N PHE A 726 64.61 9.51 38.90
CA PHE A 726 64.86 10.82 38.28
C PHE A 726 64.75 10.84 36.75
N GLY A 727 63.93 11.73 36.21
CA GLY A 727 63.98 12.30 34.89
C GLY A 727 64.73 13.63 34.94
N PRO A 728 64.47 14.63 34.09
CA PRO A 728 64.40 14.86 32.68
C PRO A 728 65.50 15.84 32.18
N PRO A 729 65.52 16.75 31.23
CA PRO A 729 64.62 17.87 30.93
C PRO A 729 64.53 18.23 29.41
N SER A 730 63.68 19.04 28.82
CA SER A 730 63.25 20.43 28.90
C SER A 730 63.07 20.93 27.46
N GLY A 731 62.20 21.74 26.98
CA GLY A 731 61.70 23.01 27.26
C GLY A 731 60.89 23.47 26.09
N GLY A 732 59.89 24.29 26.15
CA GLY A 732 59.71 25.65 26.23
C GLY A 732 58.29 26.13 26.02
N ARG A 733 57.84 27.02 26.78
CA ARG A 733 56.58 27.78 26.88
C ARG A 733 56.74 29.14 26.11
N PRO A 734 55.74 30.11 26.10
CA PRO A 734 54.51 30.26 26.90
C PRO A 734 53.33 30.93 26.18
N GLY A 735 52.22 31.12 26.96
CA GLY A 735 51.27 32.27 26.91
C GLY A 735 49.79 31.85 26.93
N ASP A 736 49.13 31.82 28.01
CA ASP A 736 48.26 32.66 28.83
C ASP A 736 46.80 32.73 28.30
N THR A 737 45.70 32.68 28.97
CA THR A 737 45.33 32.78 30.42
C THR A 737 43.88 32.30 30.60
N ALA A 738 43.58 31.57 31.67
CA ALA A 738 42.53 31.65 32.65
C ALA A 738 41.01 31.71 32.19
N MET A 739 39.98 31.16 32.78
CA MET A 739 39.68 30.69 34.15
C MET A 739 38.25 30.08 34.13
N ALA A 740 38.00 29.00 34.80
CA ALA A 740 36.64 28.52 35.17
C ALA A 740 36.21 29.21 36.50
N PRO A 741 34.96 29.09 37.01
CA PRO A 741 34.20 27.86 37.30
C PRO A 741 32.64 27.96 37.21
N ALA A 742 31.96 26.84 37.34
CA ALA A 742 30.54 26.65 37.68
C ALA A 742 30.26 26.90 39.18
N PRO A 743 29.02 26.90 39.77
CA PRO A 743 27.83 26.10 39.45
C PRO A 743 26.42 26.70 39.80
N SER A 744 25.34 25.90 39.56
CA SER A 744 24.02 25.82 40.26
C SER A 744 22.85 26.78 39.96
N GLY A 745 21.77 26.26 39.57
CA GLY A 745 20.33 26.27 39.38
C GLY A 745 19.41 27.12 40.32
N PRO A 746 18.04 26.87 40.23
CA PRO A 746 17.06 27.86 39.75
C PRO A 746 16.19 28.46 40.91
N PRO A 747 15.00 29.10 40.84
CA PRO A 747 14.00 29.37 39.84
C PRO A 747 13.29 30.77 39.91
N GLY A 748 12.30 31.03 38.97
CA GLY A 748 11.13 31.87 39.33
C GLY A 748 10.75 33.05 38.46
N SER A 749 9.49 32.98 37.92
CA SER A 749 8.41 34.05 37.79
C SER A 749 8.56 35.30 36.92
N ILE A 750 7.77 35.40 35.93
CA ILE A 750 6.78 36.33 35.30
C ILE A 750 6.60 37.74 35.98
N PRO A 751 5.98 38.75 35.27
CA PRO A 751 6.27 39.73 34.18
C PRO A 751 6.29 41.20 34.69
N PRO A 752 5.88 42.32 34.07
CA PRO A 752 5.27 42.70 32.77
C PRO A 752 5.75 44.04 32.15
N SER A 753 5.00 44.42 31.07
CA SER A 753 4.67 45.79 30.53
C SER A 753 5.63 46.55 29.61
N GLY A 754 5.00 46.99 28.53
CA GLY A 754 5.41 47.86 27.45
C GLY A 754 5.76 49.31 27.90
N PRO A 755 5.62 50.40 27.06
CA PRO A 755 4.89 50.60 25.80
C PRO A 755 5.61 51.48 24.73
N ALA A 756 4.90 51.71 23.61
CA ALA A 756 4.70 52.97 22.83
C ALA A 756 5.67 53.42 21.73
N GLY A 757 5.05 53.89 20.65
CA GLY A 757 5.37 55.02 19.81
C GLY A 757 5.37 54.72 18.33
N ASP A 758 4.29 54.93 17.60
CA ASP A 758 3.85 56.06 16.76
C ASP A 758 4.57 56.12 15.40
N THR A 759 3.91 56.27 14.25
CA THR A 759 3.06 57.28 13.68
C THR A 759 2.57 56.84 12.30
N ALA A 760 1.31 56.94 11.98
CA ALA A 760 0.58 57.85 11.05
C ALA A 760 0.88 57.65 9.55
N ALA A 761 0.01 57.70 8.56
CA ALA A 761 -1.32 58.24 8.26
C ALA A 761 -1.65 57.67 6.87
N ASP A 762 -2.78 57.54 6.25
CA ASP A 762 -3.94 58.37 6.08
C ASP A 762 -5.12 57.58 5.51
N GLY A 763 -6.34 57.90 5.93
CA GLY A 763 -7.59 57.45 5.33
C GLY A 763 -8.04 58.44 4.20
N PRO A 764 -9.32 58.55 3.81
CA PRO A 764 -10.56 58.23 4.54
C PRO A 764 -11.73 57.66 3.69
N GLY A 765 -12.83 57.31 4.35
CA GLY A 765 -14.13 57.40 3.73
C GLY A 765 -15.23 56.45 4.26
N VAL A 766 -15.97 56.92 5.24
CA VAL A 766 -17.20 56.35 5.86
C VAL A 766 -18.26 57.47 5.85
N PRO A 767 -19.52 57.28 6.20
CA PRO A 767 -20.67 56.44 5.99
C PRO A 767 -21.92 57.23 5.53
N PRO A 768 -23.20 57.18 5.96
CA PRO A 768 -23.92 56.38 6.94
C PRO A 768 -25.37 55.94 6.60
N GLU A 769 -26.00 55.22 7.54
CA GLU A 769 -27.38 55.39 8.12
C GLU A 769 -28.61 54.97 7.27
N ALA A 770 -29.73 54.53 7.80
CA ALA A 770 -30.23 54.32 9.16
C ALA A 770 -31.53 53.53 9.13
N ALA A 771 -31.81 52.81 10.22
CA ALA A 771 -32.99 52.72 11.07
C ALA A 771 -34.37 52.39 10.49
N GLY A 772 -35.08 51.52 11.23
CA GLY A 772 -36.53 51.52 11.28
C GLY A 772 -37.15 50.19 11.76
N ASP A 773 -37.19 49.99 13.07
CA ASP A 773 -38.23 49.23 13.77
C ASP A 773 -39.25 50.26 14.27
N PRO A 774 -40.55 50.06 14.57
CA PRO A 774 -41.08 49.01 15.46
C PRO A 774 -42.52 48.53 15.22
N ASP A 775 -42.91 47.61 16.04
CA ASP A 775 -44.18 47.50 16.85
C ASP A 775 -45.27 46.49 16.48
N ARG A 776 -45.43 45.53 17.40
CA ARG A 776 -46.63 45.05 18.12
C ARG A 776 -47.92 44.72 17.31
N THR A 777 -48.51 43.58 17.50
CA THR A 777 -49.47 43.23 18.60
C THR A 777 -50.06 41.87 18.43
N THR A 778 -50.04 41.11 19.49
CA THR A 778 -51.07 40.27 20.16
C THR A 778 -52.21 39.63 19.36
N GLY A 779 -52.41 38.29 19.64
CA GLY A 779 -53.67 37.63 19.39
C GLY A 779 -53.68 36.12 19.71
N ARG A 780 -53.97 35.74 20.93
CA ARG A 780 -54.39 34.40 21.40
C ARG A 780 -55.74 34.00 20.78
N HIS A 781 -55.94 32.66 20.49
CA HIS A 781 -56.99 31.76 21.00
C HIS A 781 -56.90 30.42 20.26
N ARG A 782 -56.69 29.39 20.90
CA ARG A 782 -57.40 28.29 21.61
C ARG A 782 -58.54 27.60 20.83
N SER A 783 -58.41 26.25 20.89
CA SER A 783 -59.43 25.19 20.82
C SER A 783 -59.90 24.82 19.40
N GLY A 784 -60.09 23.62 19.06
CA GLY A 784 -60.16 22.30 19.71
C GLY A 784 -60.81 21.32 18.77
N ASN A 785 -60.50 20.11 19.00
CA ASN A 785 -61.21 18.82 18.80
C ASN A 785 -61.97 18.44 17.51
N SER A 786 -61.59 17.23 17.14
CA SER A 786 -62.35 16.03 16.73
C SER A 786 -63.02 15.99 15.34
N HIS A 787 -62.58 15.18 14.48
CA HIS A 787 -63.13 13.84 14.19
C HIS A 787 -62.07 12.98 13.48
#